data_1d3b75fdef480da55fb90450291b32f9
#
_entry.id   1d3b75fdef480da55fb90450291b32f9
#
_cell.length_a   1.000
_cell.length_b   1.000
_cell.length_c   1.000
_cell.angle_alpha   90.00
_cell.angle_beta   90.00
_cell.angle_gamma   90.00
#
_symmetry.space_group_name_H-M   'P 1'
#
loop_
_entity.id
_entity.type
_entity.pdbx_description
1 polymer ?
#
loop_
_entity_poly.entity_id
_entity_poly.type
_entity_poly.pdbx_seq_one_letter_code
_entity_poly.pdbx_strand_id
1 'polypeptide(L)'
;MRKAIKYLIICLALLQFTDADAQRPALQKLSPLVREACLSIGQLPRFNRVRAASSSNRVVTAFVKGTDDCLEVLRLHGAKVLYYNGSLAIASIPLNQLSALSLSPSILRIEAGRRSQALMDTTNIIVSADKVHAGLALPHGYTGKGVVVGVQDIGFDLTHPNFFSADMSRYRIGAMWDQLATDTLNSTLPVGRDYVDRDTLLALGHPRDGFIQTHGTHTAGIAAGSGAEGGGVMSPYRGVAYDSELCFVANATTEDASLIAPADYYKYTYALDALGFKYIFDYAKARQKPCVINFSEGAREDFHGDDQLYYEMLDSLSGPGRIIVSSAGNDGQKLNYARKPVGMASAGLFISSPRTTMSMTTRASGNFTFLLTFYPSGQAPVTRSYTLSALLSAADSTIKDSLLIDTVSFHITAAAYADSYGTGLTAADWVITSSSRLSLLPISVELKGSSADVELYRVSGEFVHNAINPSLSAGDNTHSINSPSSAPGVICVGATGYRTWFVNYLGETKVYNNGTGGVRTPFSAVGPTWDGRIKPDVMAPGQNIISSYSTFFISNPANAGFPLSSDIRHFTYNGRTYAWMSNGGTSMASPVVAGVIALWLQACPTLTAHDCIDIFSTTCHRYDPSLTYPNNLYGYGEIDAYAGLQEVLRRVAAGVDNVNSDDITKPYAARDMRVYTLDGRFVGTDMSKLPRGIYVQGGRKVVK
;
A
#
# COMPACT_ATOMS: atom_id res chain seq x y z
N MET A 1 70.27 36.65 48.91
CA MET A 1 69.83 35.20 49.04
C MET A 1 68.42 35.03 49.55
N ARG A 2 67.95 35.69 50.63
CA ARG A 2 66.58 35.45 51.18
C ARG A 2 65.42 35.88 50.25
N LYS A 3 65.57 36.83 49.33
CA LYS A 3 64.50 37.21 48.36
C LYS A 3 64.44 36.29 47.18
N ALA A 4 65.53 35.69 46.73
CA ALA A 4 65.60 34.77 45.63
C ALA A 4 64.94 33.39 46.00
N ILE A 5 65.11 32.97 47.26
CA ILE A 5 64.49 31.75 47.78
C ILE A 5 62.96 31.90 47.91
N LYS A 6 62.43 33.07 48.25
CA LYS A 6 61.01 33.35 48.32
C LYS A 6 60.34 33.30 46.92
N TYR A 7 61.02 33.81 45.92
CA TYR A 7 60.50 33.73 44.52
C TYR A 7 60.57 32.30 43.94
N LEU A 8 61.61 31.54 44.33
CA LEU A 8 61.76 30.14 43.92
C LEU A 8 60.67 29.28 44.59
N ILE A 9 60.29 29.50 45.81
CA ILE A 9 59.24 28.77 46.50
C ILE A 9 57.87 29.18 45.96
N ILE A 10 57.65 30.46 45.60
CA ILE A 10 56.40 30.89 44.95
C ILE A 10 56.30 30.34 43.50
N CYS A 11 57.41 30.28 42.77
CA CYS A 11 57.43 29.63 41.44
C CYS A 11 57.24 28.10 41.50
N LEU A 12 57.81 27.43 42.51
CA LEU A 12 57.57 26.02 42.73
C LEU A 12 56.12 25.70 43.22
N ALA A 13 55.54 26.64 44.02
CA ALA A 13 54.10 26.49 44.38
C ALA A 13 53.16 26.83 43.24
N LEU A 14 53.55 27.62 42.22
CA LEU A 14 52.82 27.89 41.03
C LEU A 14 53.01 26.83 39.95
N LEU A 15 54.05 25.99 40.03
CA LEU A 15 54.30 24.87 39.14
C LEU A 15 53.62 23.57 39.59
N GLN A 16 53.01 23.54 40.78
CA GLN A 16 52.19 22.40 41.23
C GLN A 16 50.69 22.57 40.94
N PHE A 17 50.29 23.58 40.16
CA PHE A 17 48.90 23.74 39.69
C PHE A 17 48.78 23.52 38.18
N THR A 18 49.51 22.54 37.63
CA THR A 18 49.23 22.04 36.28
C THR A 18 49.20 20.52 36.36
N ASP A 19 48.07 20.01 35.94
CA ASP A 19 47.63 18.62 35.83
C ASP A 19 46.85 18.14 37.05
N ALA A 20 45.72 18.79 37.36
CA ALA A 20 44.57 18.06 37.76
C ALA A 20 44.19 17.25 36.49
N ASP A 21 44.71 16.02 36.40
CA ASP A 21 44.18 14.99 35.47
C ASP A 21 42.66 15.03 35.64
N ALA A 22 41.96 15.62 34.66
CA ALA A 22 40.51 15.61 34.61
C ALA A 22 40.12 14.15 34.46
N GLN A 23 39.84 13.52 35.61
CA GLN A 23 39.42 12.09 35.60
C GLN A 23 38.32 11.91 34.57
N ARG A 24 38.60 11.04 33.61
CA ARG A 24 37.64 10.75 32.55
C ARG A 24 36.34 10.23 33.14
N PRO A 25 35.16 10.71 32.72
CA PRO A 25 33.88 10.26 33.26
C PRO A 25 33.72 8.75 33.12
N ALA A 26 33.12 8.12 34.12
CA ALA A 26 32.85 6.69 34.11
C ALA A 26 31.65 6.37 33.19
N LEU A 27 31.90 6.37 31.88
CA LEU A 27 30.87 6.29 30.84
C LEU A 27 30.03 5.01 30.95
N GLN A 28 30.57 3.93 31.52
CA GLN A 28 29.81 2.68 31.74
C GLN A 28 28.64 2.85 32.71
N LYS A 29 28.67 3.87 33.56
CA LYS A 29 27.58 4.18 34.50
C LYS A 29 26.47 5.04 33.86
N LEU A 30 26.67 5.56 32.65
CA LEU A 30 25.78 6.49 31.97
C LEU A 30 25.05 5.82 30.82
N SER A 31 23.74 6.04 30.68
CA SER A 31 23.01 5.64 29.49
C SER A 31 23.44 6.43 28.25
N PRO A 32 23.15 5.98 27.01
CA PRO A 32 23.61 6.64 25.78
C PRO A 32 23.30 8.14 25.73
N LEU A 33 22.08 8.57 26.05
CA LEU A 33 21.70 9.98 26.08
C LEU A 33 22.49 10.77 27.12
N VAL A 34 22.69 10.20 28.31
CA VAL A 34 23.43 10.85 29.41
C VAL A 34 24.92 10.94 29.06
N ARG A 35 25.48 9.94 28.34
CA ARG A 35 26.87 10.00 27.82
C ARG A 35 27.02 11.13 26.79
N GLU A 36 26.09 11.21 25.83
CA GLU A 36 26.07 12.28 24.84
C GLU A 36 26.04 13.66 25.51
N ALA A 37 25.13 13.85 26.50
CA ALA A 37 25.03 15.08 27.27
C ALA A 37 26.32 15.37 28.05
N CYS A 38 26.94 14.37 28.66
CA CYS A 38 28.20 14.51 29.42
C CYS A 38 29.37 14.91 28.52
N LEU A 39 29.49 14.32 27.31
CA LEU A 39 30.60 14.56 26.39
C LEU A 39 30.43 15.86 25.58
N SER A 40 29.21 16.28 25.27
CA SER A 40 28.93 17.48 24.46
C SER A 40 29.27 18.81 25.15
N ILE A 41 29.34 18.83 26.46
CA ILE A 41 29.70 20.04 27.25
C ILE A 41 31.10 20.53 26.94
N GLY A 42 32.02 19.65 26.55
CA GLY A 42 33.41 19.99 26.19
C GLY A 42 33.62 20.45 24.74
N GLN A 43 32.66 20.30 23.85
CA GLN A 43 32.79 20.46 22.38
C GLN A 43 32.12 21.73 21.81
N LEU A 44 31.55 22.63 22.62
CA LEU A 44 30.91 23.86 22.14
C LEU A 44 31.96 24.82 21.53
N PRO A 45 31.74 25.27 20.23
CA PRO A 45 32.65 26.20 19.58
C PRO A 45 32.85 27.48 20.42
N ARG A 46 34.08 28.00 20.42
CA ARG A 46 34.48 29.23 21.20
C ARG A 46 33.60 30.46 20.95
N PHE A 47 32.93 30.53 19.80
CA PHE A 47 32.01 31.63 19.43
C PHE A 47 30.71 31.66 20.22
N ASN A 48 30.28 30.55 20.80
CA ASN A 48 29.06 30.47 21.63
C ASN A 48 29.31 30.63 23.13
N ARG A 49 30.55 30.86 23.59
CA ARG A 49 30.87 31.03 25.02
C ARG A 49 30.22 32.25 25.66
N VAL A 50 29.96 33.31 24.92
CA VAL A 50 29.30 34.54 25.45
C VAL A 50 27.80 34.27 25.70
N ARG A 51 27.16 33.34 24.95
CA ARG A 51 25.79 32.83 25.26
C ARG A 51 25.80 31.64 26.21
N ALA A 52 26.95 31.01 26.46
CA ALA A 52 27.11 29.87 27.36
C ALA A 52 27.10 30.26 28.85
N ALA A 53 27.21 31.54 29.20
CA ALA A 53 26.97 31.99 30.58
C ALA A 53 25.54 31.70 31.08
N SER A 54 24.59 31.45 30.18
CA SER A 54 23.24 30.95 30.51
C SER A 54 23.15 29.42 30.55
N SER A 55 24.22 28.66 30.26
CA SER A 55 24.22 27.19 30.19
C SER A 55 24.41 26.53 31.57
N SER A 56 24.73 27.30 32.61
CA SER A 56 24.83 26.80 34.00
C SER A 56 23.51 26.23 34.55
N ASN A 57 22.36 26.49 33.91
CA ASN A 57 21.05 26.02 34.30
C ASN A 57 20.51 24.85 33.49
N ARG A 58 21.29 24.26 32.56
CA ARG A 58 20.85 23.12 31.81
C ARG A 58 20.88 21.86 32.69
N VAL A 59 19.77 21.15 32.74
CA VAL A 59 19.62 19.94 33.54
C VAL A 59 19.12 18.77 32.67
N VAL A 60 19.45 17.54 33.10
CA VAL A 60 18.82 16.31 32.63
C VAL A 60 17.97 15.71 33.75
N THR A 61 16.76 15.31 33.43
CA THR A 61 15.97 14.53 34.37
C THR A 61 16.24 13.04 34.09
N ALA A 62 16.77 12.35 35.10
CA ALA A 62 17.27 10.99 34.97
C ALA A 62 16.86 10.10 36.14
N PHE A 63 16.79 8.80 35.87
CA PHE A 63 16.80 7.78 36.91
C PHE A 63 18.23 7.63 37.44
N VAL A 64 18.38 7.57 38.76
CA VAL A 64 19.68 7.37 39.40
C VAL A 64 19.58 6.22 40.39
N LYS A 65 20.40 5.19 40.17
CA LYS A 65 20.60 4.10 41.11
C LYS A 65 21.91 4.31 41.85
N GLY A 66 21.90 4.16 43.16
CA GLY A 66 23.11 4.34 44.00
C GLY A 66 23.02 3.57 45.31
N THR A 67 24.05 3.79 46.14
CA THR A 67 24.09 3.31 47.52
C THR A 67 23.25 4.22 48.44
N ASP A 68 23.22 3.91 49.74
CA ASP A 68 22.44 4.69 50.72
C ASP A 68 22.78 6.17 50.74
N ASP A 69 24.06 6.54 50.44
CA ASP A 69 24.53 7.91 50.38
C ASP A 69 24.19 8.64 49.07
N CYS A 70 23.55 7.97 48.13
CA CYS A 70 23.23 8.49 46.82
C CYS A 70 22.49 9.84 46.83
N LEU A 71 21.53 10.00 47.72
CA LEU A 71 20.73 11.21 47.84
C LEU A 71 21.55 12.41 48.31
N GLU A 72 22.47 12.20 49.21
CA GLU A 72 23.37 13.24 49.74
C GLU A 72 24.35 13.67 48.63
N VAL A 73 24.95 12.72 47.92
CA VAL A 73 25.84 12.97 46.78
C VAL A 73 25.12 13.73 45.68
N LEU A 74 23.89 13.38 45.33
CA LEU A 74 23.09 14.11 44.34
C LEU A 74 22.87 15.57 44.76
N ARG A 75 22.53 15.81 46.03
CA ARG A 75 22.31 17.17 46.55
C ARG A 75 23.59 18.00 46.58
N LEU A 76 24.70 17.40 46.99
CA LEU A 76 26.02 18.06 46.99
C LEU A 76 26.44 18.53 45.60
N HIS A 77 26.05 17.79 44.55
CA HIS A 77 26.28 18.15 43.16
C HIS A 77 25.13 19.00 42.55
N GLY A 78 24.30 19.62 43.39
CA GLY A 78 23.26 20.54 42.97
C GLY A 78 22.10 19.89 42.19
N ALA A 79 21.96 18.58 42.25
CA ALA A 79 20.81 17.86 41.66
C ALA A 79 19.60 18.02 42.56
N LYS A 80 18.42 18.26 41.93
CA LYS A 80 17.14 18.29 42.60
C LYS A 80 16.52 16.89 42.54
N VAL A 81 16.43 16.21 43.68
CA VAL A 81 15.73 14.94 43.78
C VAL A 81 14.22 15.17 43.70
N LEU A 82 13.58 14.57 42.71
CA LEU A 82 12.14 14.71 42.41
C LEU A 82 11.31 13.58 43.06
N TYR A 83 11.89 12.37 43.12
CA TYR A 83 11.27 11.19 43.71
C TYR A 83 12.35 10.21 44.19
N TYR A 84 12.06 9.45 45.23
CA TYR A 84 12.92 8.38 45.73
C TYR A 84 12.08 7.25 46.37
N ASN A 85 12.40 6.01 46.05
CA ASN A 85 11.69 4.83 46.57
C ASN A 85 12.53 3.90 47.46
N GLY A 86 13.65 4.38 48.00
CA GLY A 86 14.58 3.60 48.84
C GLY A 86 15.74 2.93 48.09
N SER A 87 15.67 2.81 46.75
CA SER A 87 16.74 2.21 45.94
C SER A 87 17.00 2.96 44.62
N LEU A 88 16.04 3.74 44.15
CA LEU A 88 16.07 4.44 42.87
C LEU A 88 15.55 5.86 43.06
N ALA A 89 16.29 6.83 42.56
CA ALA A 89 15.89 8.23 42.52
C ALA A 89 15.50 8.66 41.10
N ILE A 90 14.56 9.62 40.99
CA ILE A 90 14.40 10.47 39.81
C ILE A 90 14.94 11.83 40.22
N ALA A 91 15.94 12.34 39.49
CA ALA A 91 16.59 13.59 39.81
C ALA A 91 16.77 14.48 38.58
N SER A 92 16.64 15.80 38.78
CA SER A 92 17.02 16.81 37.81
C SER A 92 18.47 17.19 38.08
N ILE A 93 19.38 16.80 37.19
CA ILE A 93 20.83 16.86 37.37
C ILE A 93 21.43 17.95 36.47
N PRO A 94 22.18 18.89 36.99
CA PRO A 94 22.92 19.85 36.15
C PRO A 94 23.89 19.10 35.22
N LEU A 95 23.87 19.42 33.91
CA LEU A 95 24.67 18.68 32.90
C LEU A 95 26.18 18.75 33.23
N ASN A 96 26.66 19.86 33.74
CA ASN A 96 28.08 20.07 34.13
C ASN A 96 28.52 19.21 35.35
N GLN A 97 27.57 18.54 36.03
CA GLN A 97 27.87 17.68 37.18
C GLN A 97 27.86 16.17 36.79
N LEU A 98 27.44 15.83 35.57
CA LEU A 98 27.36 14.45 35.13
C LEU A 98 28.69 13.70 35.19
N SER A 99 29.79 14.37 34.81
CA SER A 99 31.13 13.79 34.90
C SER A 99 31.51 13.46 36.35
N ALA A 100 31.39 14.41 37.25
CA ALA A 100 31.70 14.22 38.67
C ALA A 100 30.82 13.16 39.34
N LEU A 101 29.53 13.19 39.06
CA LEU A 101 28.57 12.17 39.56
C LEU A 101 28.91 10.78 39.07
N SER A 102 29.34 10.64 37.81
CA SER A 102 29.72 9.32 37.27
C SER A 102 30.92 8.70 37.98
N LEU A 103 31.82 9.54 38.51
CA LEU A 103 33.01 9.11 39.24
C LEU A 103 32.72 8.75 40.71
N SER A 104 31.61 9.20 41.26
CA SER A 104 31.24 8.89 42.64
C SER A 104 30.99 7.39 42.82
N PRO A 105 31.56 6.74 43.85
CA PRO A 105 31.25 5.34 44.17
C PRO A 105 29.81 5.15 44.62
N SER A 106 29.18 6.17 45.17
CA SER A 106 27.78 6.12 45.62
C SER A 106 26.77 6.16 44.49
N ILE A 107 27.19 6.48 43.26
CA ILE A 107 26.35 6.44 42.04
C ILE A 107 26.72 5.20 41.25
N LEU A 108 25.75 4.27 41.12
CA LEU A 108 25.92 3.04 40.38
C LEU A 108 25.52 3.18 38.90
N ARG A 109 24.46 3.96 38.64
CA ARG A 109 23.91 4.15 37.30
C ARG A 109 23.11 5.44 37.20
N ILE A 110 23.24 6.16 36.06
CA ILE A 110 22.40 7.30 35.68
C ILE A 110 21.79 6.99 34.31
N GLU A 111 20.46 6.92 34.23
CA GLU A 111 19.73 6.59 33.02
C GLU A 111 18.72 7.67 32.67
N ALA A 112 18.79 8.15 31.44
CA ALA A 112 17.75 8.90 30.77
C ALA A 112 17.63 8.40 29.34
N GLY A 113 16.41 8.33 28.81
CA GLY A 113 16.11 8.11 27.41
C GLY A 113 15.62 9.40 26.79
N ARG A 114 15.62 9.48 25.46
CA ARG A 114 14.87 10.52 24.76
C ARG A 114 13.40 10.35 25.14
N ARG A 115 12.65 11.48 25.16
CA ARG A 115 11.20 11.42 25.37
C ARG A 115 10.61 10.35 24.47
N SER A 116 9.66 9.56 25.00
CA SER A 116 8.76 8.75 24.21
C SER A 116 8.14 9.67 23.16
N GLN A 117 8.50 9.49 21.90
CA GLN A 117 7.75 10.10 20.80
C GLN A 117 6.38 9.45 20.87
N ALA A 118 5.30 10.23 20.73
CA ALA A 118 4.00 9.68 20.42
C ALA A 118 4.21 8.66 19.31
N LEU A 119 3.80 7.41 19.52
CA LEU A 119 4.08 6.28 18.64
C LEU A 119 3.79 6.73 17.22
N MET A 120 4.83 6.72 16.39
CA MET A 120 4.78 6.89 14.94
C MET A 120 3.62 6.09 14.40
N ASP A 121 3.03 6.50 13.29
CA ASP A 121 1.95 5.77 12.64
C ASP A 121 2.18 4.28 12.78
N THR A 122 1.22 3.60 13.37
CA THR A 122 1.29 2.18 13.72
C THR A 122 1.68 1.29 12.53
N THR A 123 1.45 1.74 11.30
CA THR A 123 1.73 1.02 10.06
C THR A 123 3.19 0.55 9.97
N ASN A 124 4.17 1.45 10.16
CA ASN A 124 5.59 1.08 10.08
C ASN A 124 6.00 0.07 11.18
N ILE A 125 5.36 0.14 12.34
CA ILE A 125 5.60 -0.78 13.46
C ILE A 125 4.99 -2.15 13.15
N ILE A 126 3.76 -2.17 12.65
CA ILE A 126 3.02 -3.41 12.33
C ILE A 126 3.79 -4.24 11.30
N VAL A 127 4.25 -3.60 10.22
CA VAL A 127 5.03 -4.28 9.18
C VAL A 127 6.52 -4.37 9.50
N SER A 128 6.97 -4.03 10.72
CA SER A 128 8.38 -4.05 11.16
C SER A 128 9.33 -3.19 10.32
N ALA A 129 8.85 -2.18 9.60
CA ALA A 129 9.68 -1.27 8.82
C ALA A 129 10.51 -0.35 9.72
N ASP A 130 10.05 -0.04 10.93
CA ASP A 130 10.79 0.69 11.95
C ASP A 130 12.12 0.01 12.33
N LYS A 131 12.15 -1.32 12.41
CA LYS A 131 13.36 -2.14 12.64
C LYS A 131 14.32 -2.05 11.47
N VAL A 132 13.78 -2.04 10.24
CA VAL A 132 14.56 -1.87 9.01
C VAL A 132 15.20 -0.49 8.94
N HIS A 133 14.43 0.57 9.23
CA HIS A 133 14.91 1.94 9.28
C HIS A 133 16.01 2.14 10.35
N ALA A 134 15.86 1.50 11.50
CA ALA A 134 16.83 1.54 12.59
C ALA A 134 18.10 0.71 12.29
N GLY A 135 18.09 -0.15 11.28
CA GLY A 135 19.19 -1.07 11.00
C GLY A 135 19.40 -2.11 12.10
N LEU A 136 18.33 -2.53 12.79
CA LEU A 136 18.42 -3.45 13.92
C LEU A 136 18.97 -4.81 13.47
N ALA A 137 20.18 -5.16 13.93
CA ALA A 137 20.90 -6.36 13.50
C ALA A 137 21.00 -6.52 11.96
N LEU A 138 21.06 -5.40 11.24
CA LEU A 138 21.26 -5.30 9.79
C LEU A 138 22.59 -4.56 9.52
N PRO A 139 23.19 -4.67 8.32
CA PRO A 139 24.40 -3.93 7.98
C PRO A 139 24.28 -2.41 8.17
N HIS A 140 23.11 -1.84 7.89
CA HIS A 140 22.74 -0.44 8.10
C HIS A 140 21.21 -0.29 8.05
N GLY A 141 20.68 0.90 8.24
CA GLY A 141 19.28 1.20 8.00
C GLY A 141 18.95 1.31 6.51
N TYR A 142 17.83 0.73 6.09
CA TYR A 142 17.33 0.82 4.72
C TYR A 142 16.11 1.75 4.70
N THR A 143 16.09 2.67 3.73
CA THR A 143 15.14 3.80 3.67
C THR A 143 14.51 3.98 2.30
N GLY A 144 14.83 3.08 1.36
CA GLY A 144 14.48 3.18 -0.06
C GLY A 144 15.44 4.07 -0.87
N LYS A 145 16.56 4.49 -0.27
CA LYS A 145 17.56 5.33 -0.95
C LYS A 145 18.13 4.61 -2.18
N GLY A 146 18.14 5.32 -3.32
CA GLY A 146 18.62 4.75 -4.58
C GLY A 146 17.56 3.96 -5.36
N VAL A 147 16.33 3.91 -4.89
CA VAL A 147 15.19 3.27 -5.54
C VAL A 147 14.21 4.33 -6.03
N VAL A 148 13.54 4.10 -7.15
CA VAL A 148 12.39 4.88 -7.61
C VAL A 148 11.11 4.21 -7.09
N VAL A 149 10.29 4.96 -6.39
CA VAL A 149 8.90 4.61 -6.11
C VAL A 149 8.02 5.34 -7.09
N GLY A 150 7.45 4.61 -8.03
CA GLY A 150 6.44 5.11 -8.96
C GLY A 150 5.06 5.07 -8.32
N VAL A 151 4.25 6.10 -8.55
CA VAL A 151 2.84 6.07 -8.16
C VAL A 151 2.01 6.53 -9.33
N GLN A 152 1.14 5.66 -9.82
CA GLN A 152 0.12 6.00 -10.80
C GLN A 152 -1.21 6.04 -10.08
N ASP A 153 -1.84 7.23 -10.05
CA ASP A 153 -3.00 7.50 -9.18
C ASP A 153 -3.63 8.85 -9.56
N ILE A 154 -4.66 9.30 -8.86
CA ILE A 154 -5.38 10.56 -9.07
C ILE A 154 -5.13 11.58 -7.96
N GLY A 155 -5.00 12.86 -8.30
CA GLY A 155 -4.95 13.94 -7.31
C GLY A 155 -3.64 14.04 -6.53
N PHE A 156 -2.59 14.52 -7.16
CA PHE A 156 -1.30 14.78 -6.50
C PHE A 156 -1.15 16.23 -6.05
N ASP A 157 -0.59 16.43 -4.86
CA ASP A 157 -0.05 17.71 -4.39
C ASP A 157 1.47 17.70 -4.52
N LEU A 158 1.99 18.35 -5.56
CA LEU A 158 3.42 18.41 -5.85
C LEU A 158 4.18 19.32 -4.89
N THR A 159 3.47 20.16 -4.14
CA THR A 159 4.06 21.14 -3.21
C THR A 159 4.15 20.64 -1.78
N HIS A 160 3.57 19.45 -1.49
CA HIS A 160 3.47 18.95 -0.13
C HIS A 160 4.87 18.69 0.47
N PRO A 161 5.20 19.24 1.66
CA PRO A 161 6.50 19.04 2.31
C PRO A 161 6.91 17.57 2.46
N ASN A 162 5.94 16.67 2.56
CA ASN A 162 6.16 15.22 2.64
C ASN A 162 6.91 14.63 1.44
N PHE A 163 6.95 15.34 0.30
CA PHE A 163 7.66 14.92 -0.92
C PHE A 163 9.04 15.57 -1.08
N PHE A 164 9.49 16.30 -0.07
CA PHE A 164 10.89 16.71 0.08
C PHE A 164 11.63 15.70 0.98
N SER A 165 12.97 15.79 1.02
CA SER A 165 13.74 15.11 2.04
C SER A 165 13.38 15.62 3.44
N ALA A 166 13.66 14.82 4.48
CA ALA A 166 13.31 15.18 5.85
C ALA A 166 13.87 16.54 6.31
N ASP A 167 15.03 16.93 5.78
CA ASP A 167 15.68 18.21 6.02
C ASP A 167 15.24 19.32 5.05
N MET A 168 14.30 19.06 4.17
CA MET A 168 13.79 19.95 3.12
C MET A 168 14.82 20.39 2.06
N SER A 169 16.02 19.84 2.07
CA SER A 169 17.11 20.25 1.17
C SER A 169 16.94 19.73 -0.26
N ARG A 170 16.23 18.60 -0.44
CA ARG A 170 16.05 17.94 -1.71
C ARG A 170 14.57 17.70 -2.03
N TYR A 171 14.12 18.14 -3.18
CA TYR A 171 12.82 17.76 -3.76
C TYR A 171 12.93 16.37 -4.36
N ARG A 172 11.98 15.45 -4.07
CA ARG A 172 12.12 14.04 -4.41
C ARG A 172 11.26 13.58 -5.59
N ILE A 173 10.30 14.40 -6.04
CA ILE A 173 9.54 14.12 -7.26
C ILE A 173 10.42 14.52 -8.45
N GLY A 174 10.82 13.55 -9.26
CA GLY A 174 11.70 13.79 -10.38
C GLY A 174 10.98 13.96 -11.71
N ALA A 175 9.76 13.41 -11.82
CA ALA A 175 8.90 13.57 -13.01
C ALA A 175 7.43 13.30 -12.66
N MET A 176 6.52 13.88 -13.44
CA MET A 176 5.10 13.58 -13.43
C MET A 176 4.53 13.64 -14.87
N TRP A 177 3.76 12.64 -15.25
CA TRP A 177 2.88 12.69 -16.42
C TRP A 177 1.46 12.99 -15.98
N ASP A 178 0.90 14.14 -16.39
CA ASP A 178 -0.51 14.48 -16.23
C ASP A 178 -1.29 14.08 -17.49
N GLN A 179 -2.02 12.97 -17.43
CA GLN A 179 -2.79 12.45 -18.56
C GLN A 179 -3.96 13.37 -18.94
N LEU A 180 -4.46 14.18 -18.03
CA LEU A 180 -5.57 15.10 -18.24
C LEU A 180 -5.13 16.51 -18.67
N ALA A 181 -3.83 16.80 -18.71
CA ALA A 181 -3.34 18.12 -19.13
C ALA A 181 -3.82 18.46 -20.54
N THR A 182 -4.35 19.68 -20.70
CA THR A 182 -4.83 20.18 -22.00
C THR A 182 -3.75 20.86 -22.80
N ASP A 183 -2.69 21.33 -22.14
CA ASP A 183 -1.49 21.83 -22.80
C ASP A 183 -0.59 20.64 -23.14
N THR A 184 -0.58 20.27 -24.42
CA THR A 184 0.25 19.18 -24.93
C THR A 184 1.46 19.70 -25.72
N LEU A 185 1.82 20.96 -25.56
CA LEU A 185 2.90 21.59 -26.30
C LEU A 185 4.23 20.83 -26.10
N ASN A 186 4.80 20.38 -27.22
CA ASN A 186 6.01 19.56 -27.27
C ASN A 186 5.93 18.19 -26.58
N SER A 187 4.74 17.73 -26.16
CA SER A 187 4.56 16.38 -25.64
C SER A 187 4.59 15.35 -26.79
N THR A 188 5.31 14.25 -26.56
CA THR A 188 5.30 13.07 -27.43
C THR A 188 4.39 11.97 -26.89
N LEU A 189 3.72 12.21 -25.76
CA LEU A 189 2.80 11.28 -25.12
C LEU A 189 1.45 11.25 -25.83
N PRO A 190 0.71 10.14 -25.78
CA PRO A 190 -0.54 9.98 -26.52
C PRO A 190 -1.65 10.90 -26.03
N VAL A 191 -1.61 11.28 -24.75
CA VAL A 191 -2.51 12.23 -24.09
C VAL A 191 -1.74 13.03 -23.05
N GLY A 192 -2.22 14.22 -22.74
CA GLY A 192 -1.67 15.06 -21.69
C GLY A 192 -0.22 15.48 -21.92
N ARG A 193 0.50 15.72 -20.84
CA ARG A 193 1.86 16.24 -20.84
C ARG A 193 2.64 15.74 -19.63
N ASP A 194 3.95 15.54 -19.81
CA ASP A 194 4.87 15.28 -18.70
C ASP A 194 5.65 16.54 -18.28
N TYR A 195 6.09 16.51 -17.03
CA TYR A 195 6.85 17.56 -16.37
C TYR A 195 8.03 16.90 -15.66
N VAL A 196 9.25 17.28 -15.99
CA VAL A 196 10.48 16.61 -15.55
C VAL A 196 11.45 17.53 -14.77
N ASP A 197 11.08 18.78 -14.60
CA ASP A 197 11.88 19.79 -13.92
C ASP A 197 11.22 20.21 -12.60
N ARG A 198 12.05 20.31 -11.54
CA ARG A 198 11.61 20.66 -10.19
C ARG A 198 10.80 21.97 -10.16
N ASP A 199 11.34 23.01 -10.79
CA ASP A 199 10.73 24.35 -10.69
C ASP A 199 9.41 24.39 -11.44
N THR A 200 9.33 23.70 -12.57
CA THR A 200 8.08 23.50 -13.33
C THR A 200 7.05 22.70 -12.52
N LEU A 201 7.46 21.60 -11.88
CA LEU A 201 6.57 20.79 -11.02
C LEU A 201 6.04 21.60 -9.83
N LEU A 202 6.89 22.38 -9.17
CA LEU A 202 6.48 23.21 -8.05
C LEU A 202 5.61 24.40 -8.49
N ALA A 203 5.86 24.96 -9.68
CA ALA A 203 5.03 26.03 -10.27
C ALA A 203 3.65 25.49 -10.71
N LEU A 204 3.60 24.27 -11.27
CA LEU A 204 2.34 23.59 -11.58
C LEU A 204 1.52 23.33 -10.31
N GLY A 205 2.16 22.81 -9.28
CA GLY A 205 1.59 22.56 -7.95
C GLY A 205 0.74 21.30 -7.87
N HIS A 206 -0.07 21.00 -8.89
CA HIS A 206 -0.96 19.83 -8.95
C HIS A 206 -1.32 19.48 -10.40
N PRO A 207 -1.68 18.23 -10.73
CA PRO A 207 -2.27 17.86 -12.00
C PRO A 207 -3.68 18.46 -12.16
N ARG A 208 -4.25 18.31 -13.36
CA ARG A 208 -5.53 18.93 -13.69
C ARG A 208 -6.68 18.51 -12.77
N ASP A 209 -6.67 17.30 -12.24
CA ASP A 209 -7.65 16.77 -11.29
C ASP A 209 -7.40 17.17 -9.82
N GLY A 210 -6.27 17.84 -9.52
CA GLY A 210 -5.81 18.07 -8.14
C GLY A 210 -6.73 18.92 -7.25
N PHE A 211 -7.73 19.62 -7.82
CA PHE A 211 -8.77 20.30 -7.04
C PHE A 211 -9.95 19.40 -6.65
N ILE A 212 -10.12 18.28 -7.35
CA ILE A 212 -11.25 17.37 -7.14
C ILE A 212 -10.83 15.99 -6.62
N GLN A 213 -9.54 15.69 -6.70
CA GLN A 213 -8.96 14.43 -6.24
C GLN A 213 -7.77 14.67 -5.30
N THR A 214 -7.46 13.68 -4.46
CA THR A 214 -6.34 13.74 -3.49
C THR A 214 -5.76 12.36 -3.16
N HIS A 215 -6.30 11.30 -3.76
CA HIS A 215 -5.99 9.92 -3.43
C HIS A 215 -4.49 9.62 -3.66
N GLY A 216 -3.91 10.07 -4.76
CA GLY A 216 -2.50 9.88 -5.08
C GLY A 216 -1.54 10.59 -4.11
N THR A 217 -1.93 11.76 -3.57
CA THR A 217 -1.16 12.41 -2.49
C THR A 217 -1.08 11.53 -1.25
N HIS A 218 -2.17 10.85 -0.92
CA HIS A 218 -2.25 9.97 0.24
C HIS A 218 -1.44 8.69 0.03
N THR A 219 -1.62 7.99 -1.08
CA THR A 219 -0.93 6.73 -1.39
C THR A 219 0.56 6.91 -1.58
N ALA A 220 1.01 7.99 -2.26
CA ALA A 220 2.41 8.34 -2.39
C ALA A 220 3.05 8.65 -1.03
N GLY A 221 2.30 9.31 -0.13
CA GLY A 221 2.73 9.58 1.22
C GLY A 221 2.93 8.31 2.05
N ILE A 222 2.05 7.31 1.91
CA ILE A 222 2.19 5.99 2.58
C ILE A 222 3.44 5.26 2.06
N ALA A 223 3.60 5.17 0.74
CA ALA A 223 4.72 4.45 0.15
C ALA A 223 6.06 5.08 0.50
N ALA A 224 6.17 6.42 0.37
CA ALA A 224 7.48 7.07 0.37
C ALA A 224 7.51 8.50 0.95
N GLY A 225 6.51 8.94 1.69
CA GLY A 225 6.53 10.26 2.33
C GLY A 225 7.65 10.40 3.36
N SER A 226 8.35 11.55 3.38
CA SER A 226 9.43 11.79 4.34
C SER A 226 8.95 12.06 5.77
N GLY A 227 7.67 12.43 5.93
CA GLY A 227 7.11 12.91 7.19
C GLY A 227 7.38 14.39 7.46
N ALA A 228 8.02 15.11 6.54
CA ALA A 228 8.34 16.53 6.75
C ALA A 228 7.08 17.42 6.68
N GLU A 229 7.04 18.44 7.56
CA GLU A 229 6.04 19.51 7.57
C GLU A 229 6.66 20.86 7.20
N GLY A 230 7.96 20.88 6.88
CA GLY A 230 8.71 22.11 6.63
C GLY A 230 9.30 22.72 7.91
N GLY A 231 10.25 23.66 7.74
CA GLY A 231 10.84 24.36 8.87
C GLY A 231 11.56 23.48 9.91
N GLY A 232 11.98 22.28 9.55
CA GLY A 232 12.60 21.30 10.47
C GLY A 232 11.60 20.53 11.33
N VAL A 233 10.31 20.68 11.09
CA VAL A 233 9.25 19.94 11.79
C VAL A 233 9.00 18.62 11.09
N MET A 234 8.97 17.53 11.88
CA MET A 234 8.69 16.17 11.42
C MET A 234 7.38 15.65 12.02
N SER A 235 6.56 15.07 11.18
CA SER A 235 5.37 14.37 11.60
C SER A 235 5.69 12.93 12.01
N PRO A 236 4.85 12.27 12.82
CA PRO A 236 4.95 10.83 13.03
C PRO A 236 4.49 10.01 11.79
N TYR A 237 3.85 10.63 10.81
CA TYR A 237 3.20 9.96 9.66
C TYR A 237 4.16 9.81 8.46
N ARG A 238 5.33 9.23 8.72
CA ARG A 238 6.34 8.98 7.70
C ARG A 238 6.00 7.71 6.90
N GLY A 239 6.16 7.77 5.58
CA GLY A 239 6.02 6.62 4.70
C GLY A 239 7.09 5.55 4.90
N VAL A 240 6.91 4.41 4.26
CA VAL A 240 7.80 3.25 4.42
C VAL A 240 9.17 3.50 3.79
N ALA A 241 9.23 3.88 2.50
CA ALA A 241 10.47 4.12 1.76
C ALA A 241 10.79 5.62 1.65
N TYR A 242 10.92 6.27 2.79
CA TYR A 242 10.90 7.73 2.93
C TYR A 242 12.08 8.50 2.28
N ASP A 243 13.09 7.83 1.79
CA ASP A 243 14.25 8.46 1.10
C ASP A 243 14.34 8.09 -0.38
N SER A 244 13.31 7.42 -0.92
CA SER A 244 13.20 7.07 -2.34
C SER A 244 13.03 8.30 -3.22
N GLU A 245 13.42 8.20 -4.49
CA GLU A 245 13.03 9.12 -5.55
C GLU A 245 11.62 8.80 -6.03
N LEU A 246 10.84 9.81 -6.42
CA LEU A 246 9.44 9.68 -6.79
C LEU A 246 9.24 9.98 -8.27
N CYS A 247 8.40 9.19 -8.93
CA CYS A 247 7.90 9.44 -10.28
C CYS A 247 6.40 9.19 -10.30
N PHE A 248 5.62 10.19 -10.76
CA PHE A 248 4.16 10.12 -10.72
C PHE A 248 3.56 10.04 -12.12
N VAL A 249 2.41 9.36 -12.20
CA VAL A 249 1.47 9.48 -13.32
C VAL A 249 0.12 9.86 -12.71
N ALA A 250 -0.35 11.06 -13.03
CA ALA A 250 -1.71 11.49 -12.72
C ALA A 250 -2.63 10.84 -13.75
N ASN A 251 -3.26 9.75 -13.33
CA ASN A 251 -4.07 8.89 -14.18
C ASN A 251 -5.43 9.52 -14.50
N ALA A 252 -6.04 9.13 -15.59
CA ALA A 252 -7.40 9.53 -15.95
C ALA A 252 -8.35 8.36 -15.68
N THR A 253 -9.30 8.57 -14.81
CA THR A 253 -10.28 7.56 -14.39
C THR A 253 -11.69 7.86 -14.90
N THR A 254 -12.63 6.96 -14.67
CA THR A 254 -14.05 7.18 -14.98
C THR A 254 -14.65 8.34 -14.19
N GLU A 255 -14.05 8.74 -13.06
CA GLU A 255 -14.47 9.88 -12.26
C GLU A 255 -14.13 11.22 -12.93
N ASP A 256 -13.13 11.21 -13.81
CA ASP A 256 -12.63 12.39 -14.53
C ASP A 256 -13.35 12.67 -15.86
N ALA A 257 -14.43 11.94 -16.15
CA ALA A 257 -15.16 12.06 -17.40
C ALA A 257 -15.58 13.52 -17.74
N SER A 258 -15.84 14.34 -16.72
CA SER A 258 -16.16 15.77 -16.89
C SER A 258 -14.95 16.63 -17.35
N LEU A 259 -13.75 16.14 -17.17
CA LEU A 259 -12.50 16.78 -17.58
C LEU A 259 -12.04 16.34 -18.98
N ILE A 260 -12.66 15.33 -19.57
CA ILE A 260 -12.33 14.77 -20.87
C ILE A 260 -13.32 15.27 -21.91
N ALA A 261 -12.81 15.80 -23.02
CA ALA A 261 -13.67 16.19 -24.15
C ALA A 261 -14.36 14.94 -24.72
N PRO A 262 -15.67 14.97 -25.06
CA PRO A 262 -16.38 13.81 -25.58
C PRO A 262 -15.75 13.16 -26.80
N ALA A 263 -15.10 13.92 -27.67
CA ALA A 263 -14.38 13.43 -28.84
C ALA A 263 -13.14 12.60 -28.48
N ASP A 264 -12.59 12.80 -27.29
CA ASP A 264 -11.36 12.14 -26.80
C ASP A 264 -11.64 10.99 -25.84
N TYR A 265 -12.90 10.74 -25.49
CA TYR A 265 -13.28 9.76 -24.45
C TYR A 265 -12.66 8.37 -24.68
N TYR A 266 -12.67 7.88 -25.91
CA TYR A 266 -12.12 6.56 -26.27
C TYR A 266 -10.59 6.48 -26.31
N LYS A 267 -9.88 7.60 -26.11
CA LYS A 267 -8.42 7.59 -25.93
C LYS A 267 -8.03 7.12 -24.51
N TYR A 268 -8.94 7.27 -23.56
CA TYR A 268 -8.69 6.97 -22.15
C TYR A 268 -9.20 5.59 -21.80
N THR A 269 -8.33 4.59 -21.94
CA THR A 269 -8.60 3.18 -21.63
C THR A 269 -7.47 2.64 -20.75
N TYR A 270 -7.63 1.46 -20.17
CA TYR A 270 -6.58 0.82 -19.40
C TYR A 270 -5.26 0.57 -20.17
N ALA A 271 -5.26 0.70 -21.49
CA ALA A 271 -4.01 0.73 -22.25
C ALA A 271 -3.13 1.94 -21.87
N LEU A 272 -3.73 3.05 -21.42
CA LEU A 272 -2.98 4.17 -20.83
C LEU A 272 -2.34 3.84 -19.50
N ASP A 273 -2.95 2.94 -18.71
CA ASP A 273 -2.35 2.49 -17.46
C ASP A 273 -1.03 1.78 -17.74
N ALA A 274 -1.00 0.88 -18.72
CA ALA A 274 0.23 0.21 -19.14
C ALA A 274 1.29 1.21 -19.64
N LEU A 275 0.88 2.25 -20.37
CA LEU A 275 1.79 3.31 -20.81
C LEU A 275 2.30 4.15 -19.65
N GLY A 276 1.49 4.37 -18.61
CA GLY A 276 1.90 5.02 -17.36
C GLY A 276 2.95 4.21 -16.62
N PHE A 277 2.76 2.90 -16.50
CA PHE A 277 3.78 2.01 -15.91
C PHE A 277 5.06 2.03 -16.72
N LYS A 278 4.95 1.99 -18.04
CA LYS A 278 6.10 2.11 -18.94
C LYS A 278 6.85 3.43 -18.73
N TYR A 279 6.13 4.55 -18.65
CA TYR A 279 6.71 5.87 -18.39
C TYR A 279 7.54 5.88 -17.10
N ILE A 280 7.00 5.35 -16.00
CA ILE A 280 7.69 5.26 -14.71
C ILE A 280 8.94 4.37 -14.80
N PHE A 281 8.84 3.19 -15.45
CA PHE A 281 9.98 2.30 -15.62
C PHE A 281 11.06 2.89 -16.53
N ASP A 282 10.69 3.62 -17.60
CA ASP A 282 11.62 4.32 -18.46
C ASP A 282 12.34 5.44 -17.70
N TYR A 283 11.64 6.19 -16.87
CA TYR A 283 12.23 7.17 -15.96
C TYR A 283 13.27 6.53 -15.04
N ALA A 284 12.93 5.43 -14.37
CA ALA A 284 13.83 4.73 -13.48
C ALA A 284 15.05 4.16 -14.23
N LYS A 285 14.84 3.59 -15.42
CA LYS A 285 15.90 3.08 -16.30
C LYS A 285 16.88 4.19 -16.70
N ALA A 286 16.39 5.37 -17.07
CA ALA A 286 17.23 6.53 -17.40
C ALA A 286 18.09 6.98 -16.18
N ARG A 287 17.63 6.73 -14.96
CA ARG A 287 18.35 6.99 -13.71
C ARG A 287 19.21 5.82 -13.23
N GLN A 288 19.21 4.71 -13.96
CA GLN A 288 19.91 3.46 -13.58
C GLN A 288 19.52 2.98 -12.16
N LYS A 289 18.22 3.05 -11.82
CA LYS A 289 17.69 2.67 -10.52
C LYS A 289 16.64 1.58 -10.65
N PRO A 290 16.56 0.66 -9.68
CA PRO A 290 15.42 -0.23 -9.57
C PRO A 290 14.16 0.58 -9.25
N CYS A 291 13.01 0.01 -9.59
CA CYS A 291 11.73 0.67 -9.46
C CYS A 291 10.65 -0.28 -8.96
N VAL A 292 9.85 0.19 -8.03
CA VAL A 292 8.56 -0.41 -7.69
C VAL A 292 7.46 0.60 -7.95
N ILE A 293 6.38 0.16 -8.60
CA ILE A 293 5.20 0.98 -8.88
C ILE A 293 4.10 0.57 -7.91
N ASN A 294 3.47 1.57 -7.28
CA ASN A 294 2.18 1.41 -6.61
C ASN A 294 1.06 1.84 -7.55
N PHE A 295 0.07 0.97 -7.72
CA PHE A 295 -1.17 1.24 -8.42
C PHE A 295 -2.35 0.93 -7.50
N SER A 296 -2.99 1.97 -6.99
CA SER A 296 -4.09 1.85 -6.02
C SER A 296 -5.46 2.07 -6.64
N GLU A 297 -5.56 1.82 -7.92
CA GLU A 297 -6.77 1.87 -8.72
C GLU A 297 -7.06 0.50 -9.33
N GLY A 298 -8.11 0.39 -10.13
CA GLY A 298 -8.42 -0.83 -10.87
C GLY A 298 -9.89 -0.91 -11.26
N ALA A 299 -10.13 -1.73 -12.27
CA ALA A 299 -11.47 -2.17 -12.66
C ALA A 299 -11.74 -3.57 -12.10
N ARG A 300 -12.97 -4.05 -12.20
CA ARG A 300 -13.26 -5.45 -11.89
C ARG A 300 -12.48 -6.36 -12.82
N GLU A 301 -12.11 -7.53 -12.31
CA GLU A 301 -11.49 -8.56 -13.12
C GLU A 301 -12.37 -8.86 -14.34
N ASP A 302 -11.74 -8.98 -15.49
CA ASP A 302 -12.42 -9.28 -16.73
C ASP A 302 -12.69 -10.78 -16.88
N PHE A 303 -13.93 -11.11 -17.19
CA PHE A 303 -14.36 -12.46 -17.55
C PHE A 303 -14.72 -12.60 -19.05
N HIS A 304 -14.50 -11.52 -19.83
CA HIS A 304 -14.77 -11.47 -21.27
C HIS A 304 -13.53 -11.71 -22.12
N GLY A 305 -12.33 -11.52 -21.57
CA GLY A 305 -11.07 -11.63 -22.26
C GLY A 305 -10.42 -10.29 -22.63
N ASP A 306 -10.91 -9.18 -22.10
CA ASP A 306 -10.36 -7.84 -22.35
C ASP A 306 -8.98 -7.65 -21.72
N ASP A 307 -8.67 -8.35 -20.63
CA ASP A 307 -7.44 -8.19 -19.86
C ASP A 307 -6.26 -9.05 -20.36
N GLN A 308 -6.43 -9.95 -21.31
CA GLN A 308 -5.34 -10.87 -21.74
C GLN A 308 -4.12 -10.11 -22.24
N LEU A 309 -4.29 -9.19 -23.18
CA LEU A 309 -3.20 -8.40 -23.74
C LEU A 309 -2.65 -7.40 -22.73
N TYR A 310 -3.51 -6.92 -21.82
CA TYR A 310 -3.08 -6.08 -20.72
C TYR A 310 -2.11 -6.83 -19.81
N TYR A 311 -2.45 -8.05 -19.38
CA TYR A 311 -1.59 -8.88 -18.52
C TYR A 311 -0.27 -9.24 -19.22
N GLU A 312 -0.31 -9.59 -20.51
CA GLU A 312 0.91 -9.84 -21.29
C GLU A 312 1.80 -8.60 -21.37
N MET A 313 1.21 -7.41 -21.52
CA MET A 313 1.94 -6.15 -21.53
C MET A 313 2.60 -5.90 -20.17
N LEU A 314 1.86 -6.06 -19.05
CA LEU A 314 2.41 -5.87 -17.71
C LEU A 314 3.55 -6.84 -17.41
N ASP A 315 3.43 -8.10 -17.84
CA ASP A 315 4.48 -9.09 -17.71
C ASP A 315 5.74 -8.70 -18.51
N SER A 316 5.56 -8.15 -19.71
CA SER A 316 6.68 -7.67 -20.53
C SER A 316 7.38 -6.43 -19.97
N LEU A 317 6.67 -5.58 -19.24
CA LEU A 317 7.21 -4.39 -18.58
C LEU A 317 7.93 -4.74 -17.27
N SER A 318 7.47 -5.77 -16.57
CA SER A 318 8.03 -6.25 -15.30
C SER A 318 9.34 -7.01 -15.50
N GLY A 319 10.08 -7.27 -14.44
CA GLY A 319 11.31 -8.05 -14.48
C GLY A 319 12.29 -7.64 -13.38
N PRO A 320 13.58 -8.02 -13.49
CA PRO A 320 14.57 -7.66 -12.49
C PRO A 320 14.60 -6.16 -12.21
N GLY A 321 14.38 -5.78 -10.94
CA GLY A 321 14.33 -4.40 -10.52
C GLY A 321 13.13 -3.59 -11.03
N ARG A 322 12.11 -4.24 -11.60
CA ARG A 322 10.87 -3.60 -12.09
C ARG A 322 9.66 -4.37 -11.60
N ILE A 323 9.00 -3.86 -10.57
CA ILE A 323 7.92 -4.55 -9.86
C ILE A 323 6.67 -3.67 -9.84
N ILE A 324 5.51 -4.27 -10.10
CA ILE A 324 4.20 -3.61 -10.00
C ILE A 324 3.47 -4.21 -8.80
N VAL A 325 2.98 -3.34 -7.92
CA VAL A 325 2.16 -3.67 -6.76
C VAL A 325 0.81 -2.99 -6.94
N SER A 326 -0.27 -3.73 -6.78
CA SER A 326 -1.62 -3.19 -6.99
C SER A 326 -2.58 -3.64 -5.89
N SER A 327 -3.57 -2.78 -5.61
CA SER A 327 -4.60 -3.02 -4.60
C SER A 327 -5.60 -4.06 -5.05
N ALA A 328 -5.96 -5.01 -4.17
CA ALA A 328 -6.87 -6.11 -4.49
C ALA A 328 -8.29 -5.66 -4.89
N GLY A 329 -8.73 -4.50 -4.40
CA GLY A 329 -10.08 -3.97 -4.57
C GLY A 329 -10.88 -3.95 -3.27
N ASN A 330 -12.01 -3.24 -3.28
CA ASN A 330 -12.81 -2.98 -2.07
C ASN A 330 -14.23 -3.60 -2.12
N ASP A 331 -14.44 -4.59 -2.97
CA ASP A 331 -15.73 -5.28 -3.16
C ASP A 331 -15.86 -6.61 -2.40
N GLY A 332 -14.95 -6.90 -1.44
CA GLY A 332 -14.87 -8.17 -0.73
C GLY A 332 -16.06 -8.54 0.15
N GLN A 333 -17.00 -7.63 0.41
CA GLN A 333 -18.26 -7.90 1.11
C GLN A 333 -19.48 -7.90 0.17
N LYS A 334 -19.29 -7.58 -1.13
CA LYS A 334 -20.35 -7.57 -2.11
C LYS A 334 -20.47 -8.95 -2.77
N LEU A 335 -21.68 -9.30 -3.17
CA LEU A 335 -21.89 -10.50 -3.99
C LEU A 335 -21.36 -10.21 -5.40
N ASN A 336 -20.44 -11.05 -5.88
CA ASN A 336 -19.77 -10.85 -7.17
C ASN A 336 -19.94 -12.04 -8.11
N TYR A 337 -20.21 -13.21 -7.56
CA TYR A 337 -20.17 -14.47 -8.27
C TYR A 337 -21.32 -15.38 -7.84
N ALA A 338 -21.80 -16.20 -8.76
CA ALA A 338 -22.67 -17.34 -8.47
C ALA A 338 -22.34 -18.50 -9.40
N ARG A 339 -22.50 -19.73 -8.93
CA ARG A 339 -22.28 -20.94 -9.73
C ARG A 339 -23.42 -21.89 -9.61
N LYS A 340 -23.78 -22.49 -10.74
CA LYS A 340 -24.68 -23.62 -10.85
C LYS A 340 -23.91 -24.84 -11.37
N PRO A 341 -23.43 -25.73 -10.50
CA PRO A 341 -22.68 -26.91 -10.91
C PRO A 341 -23.56 -27.91 -11.69
N VAL A 342 -22.91 -28.80 -12.42
CA VAL A 342 -23.58 -29.98 -13.02
C VAL A 342 -24.34 -30.77 -11.95
N GLY A 343 -25.53 -31.23 -12.27
CA GLY A 343 -26.41 -31.97 -11.34
C GLY A 343 -27.36 -31.04 -10.57
N MET A 344 -27.07 -29.79 -10.39
CA MET A 344 -27.98 -28.82 -9.78
C MET A 344 -29.02 -28.36 -10.78
N ALA A 345 -30.30 -28.42 -10.41
CA ALA A 345 -31.42 -28.05 -11.31
C ALA A 345 -31.44 -26.54 -11.60
N SER A 346 -31.21 -25.72 -10.59
CA SER A 346 -31.13 -24.25 -10.73
C SER A 346 -30.29 -23.59 -9.62
N ALA A 347 -29.77 -22.40 -9.93
CA ALA A 347 -29.20 -21.49 -8.99
C ALA A 347 -29.56 -20.06 -9.41
N GLY A 348 -29.80 -19.16 -8.48
CA GLY A 348 -30.17 -17.79 -8.82
C GLY A 348 -29.96 -16.78 -7.69
N LEU A 349 -30.13 -15.53 -8.04
CA LEU A 349 -29.97 -14.38 -7.14
C LEU A 349 -30.81 -13.20 -7.64
N PHE A 350 -30.91 -12.15 -6.85
CA PHE A 350 -31.47 -10.89 -7.29
C PHE A 350 -30.38 -9.94 -7.78
N ILE A 351 -30.78 -9.06 -8.69
CA ILE A 351 -29.92 -8.01 -9.25
C ILE A 351 -30.50 -6.64 -8.95
N SER A 352 -29.64 -5.64 -8.81
CA SER A 352 -30.01 -4.25 -8.53
C SER A 352 -28.97 -3.30 -9.15
N SER A 353 -29.41 -2.09 -9.48
CA SER A 353 -28.49 -1.01 -9.84
C SER A 353 -29.09 0.35 -9.47
N PRO A 354 -28.32 1.24 -8.83
CA PRO A 354 -28.75 2.62 -8.64
C PRO A 354 -28.74 3.43 -9.95
N ARG A 355 -28.24 2.80 -11.04
CA ARG A 355 -28.23 3.34 -12.41
C ARG A 355 -29.33 2.67 -13.25
N THR A 356 -29.43 3.10 -14.50
CA THR A 356 -30.38 2.57 -15.49
C THR A 356 -29.83 1.34 -16.24
N THR A 357 -28.61 0.91 -15.93
CA THR A 357 -27.96 -0.19 -16.62
C THR A 357 -27.32 -1.15 -15.62
N MET A 358 -27.34 -2.44 -15.95
CA MET A 358 -26.61 -3.51 -15.31
C MET A 358 -26.06 -4.46 -16.34
N SER A 359 -24.88 -5.02 -16.11
CA SER A 359 -24.27 -6.05 -16.97
C SER A 359 -23.67 -7.18 -16.14
N MET A 360 -23.67 -8.36 -16.71
CA MET A 360 -23.15 -9.59 -16.15
C MET A 360 -22.72 -10.54 -17.27
N THR A 361 -21.80 -11.46 -16.96
CA THR A 361 -21.33 -12.48 -17.89
C THR A 361 -21.58 -13.85 -17.31
N THR A 362 -22.07 -14.77 -18.15
CA THR A 362 -22.11 -16.19 -17.83
C THR A 362 -21.04 -16.94 -18.61
N ARG A 363 -20.46 -18.00 -18.00
CA ARG A 363 -19.58 -18.96 -18.66
C ARG A 363 -20.17 -20.37 -18.43
N ALA A 364 -20.33 -21.15 -19.46
CA ALA A 364 -21.06 -22.43 -19.37
C ALA A 364 -20.36 -23.56 -20.12
N SER A 365 -20.38 -24.76 -19.55
CA SER A 365 -19.88 -26.00 -20.17
C SER A 365 -20.87 -26.65 -21.13
N GLY A 366 -22.09 -26.13 -21.23
CA GLY A 366 -23.13 -26.66 -22.07
C GLY A 366 -24.39 -25.81 -22.05
N ASN A 367 -25.46 -26.30 -22.66
CA ASN A 367 -26.72 -25.55 -22.76
C ASN A 367 -27.39 -25.35 -21.39
N PHE A 368 -27.85 -24.16 -21.15
CA PHE A 368 -28.62 -23.76 -19.95
C PHE A 368 -29.67 -22.73 -20.32
N THR A 369 -30.59 -22.49 -19.40
CA THR A 369 -31.61 -21.44 -19.53
C THR A 369 -31.32 -20.31 -18.55
N PHE A 370 -31.22 -19.08 -19.06
CA PHE A 370 -31.16 -17.85 -18.29
C PHE A 370 -32.58 -17.30 -18.13
N LEU A 371 -33.10 -17.28 -16.90
CA LEU A 371 -34.40 -16.70 -16.58
C LEU A 371 -34.18 -15.32 -15.94
N LEU A 372 -34.90 -14.33 -16.46
CA LEU A 372 -34.96 -12.99 -15.92
C LEU A 372 -36.41 -12.73 -15.46
N THR A 373 -36.62 -12.54 -14.17
CA THR A 373 -37.94 -12.32 -13.59
C THR A 373 -38.05 -10.97 -12.93
N PHE A 374 -39.05 -10.20 -13.32
CA PHE A 374 -39.38 -8.88 -12.78
C PHE A 374 -40.60 -9.01 -11.85
N TYR A 375 -40.58 -8.35 -10.72
CA TYR A 375 -41.58 -8.43 -9.68
C TYR A 375 -42.32 -7.09 -9.48
N PRO A 376 -43.28 -6.70 -10.35
CA PRO A 376 -44.03 -5.46 -10.18
C PRO A 376 -44.92 -5.54 -8.93
N SER A 377 -45.12 -4.43 -8.27
CA SER A 377 -45.92 -4.35 -7.03
C SER A 377 -47.40 -4.63 -7.34
N GLY A 378 -48.00 -5.58 -6.60
CA GLY A 378 -49.41 -5.89 -6.72
C GLY A 378 -49.79 -6.66 -8.00
N GLN A 379 -48.82 -7.12 -8.78
CA GLN A 379 -49.04 -7.87 -10.02
C GLN A 379 -48.29 -9.21 -10.00
N ALA A 380 -48.64 -10.11 -10.94
CA ALA A 380 -47.89 -11.32 -11.12
C ALA A 380 -46.49 -11.05 -11.69
N PRO A 381 -45.47 -11.83 -11.30
CA PRO A 381 -44.13 -11.70 -11.86
C PRO A 381 -44.11 -11.91 -13.37
N VAL A 382 -43.29 -11.11 -14.07
CA VAL A 382 -43.10 -11.20 -15.51
C VAL A 382 -41.75 -11.85 -15.79
N THR A 383 -41.71 -12.98 -16.48
CA THR A 383 -40.49 -13.71 -16.74
C THR A 383 -40.12 -13.69 -18.23
N ARG A 384 -38.83 -13.55 -18.51
CA ARG A 384 -38.21 -13.79 -19.81
C ARG A 384 -37.25 -14.97 -19.69
N SER A 385 -37.25 -15.81 -20.74
CA SER A 385 -36.47 -17.06 -20.76
C SER A 385 -35.63 -17.12 -22.02
N TYR A 386 -34.32 -17.30 -21.83
CA TYR A 386 -33.34 -17.36 -22.91
C TYR A 386 -32.50 -18.63 -22.75
N THR A 387 -32.44 -19.49 -23.78
CA THR A 387 -31.53 -20.65 -23.78
C THR A 387 -30.23 -20.27 -24.47
N LEU A 388 -29.09 -20.79 -23.97
CA LEU A 388 -27.83 -20.58 -24.64
C LEU A 388 -27.84 -21.07 -26.08
N SER A 389 -28.51 -22.20 -26.35
CA SER A 389 -28.67 -22.74 -27.71
C SER A 389 -29.46 -21.81 -28.65
N ALA A 390 -30.52 -21.16 -28.16
CA ALA A 390 -31.26 -20.17 -28.93
C ALA A 390 -30.40 -18.91 -29.21
N LEU A 391 -29.63 -18.48 -28.22
CA LEU A 391 -28.71 -17.35 -28.35
C LEU A 391 -27.63 -17.64 -29.40
N LEU A 392 -27.00 -18.81 -29.36
CA LEU A 392 -26.00 -19.24 -30.35
C LEU A 392 -26.57 -19.40 -31.76
N SER A 393 -27.88 -19.70 -31.88
CA SER A 393 -28.56 -19.86 -33.19
C SER A 393 -29.12 -18.55 -33.73
N ALA A 394 -29.10 -17.48 -32.95
CA ALA A 394 -29.56 -16.17 -33.37
C ALA A 394 -28.52 -15.48 -34.32
N ALA A 395 -28.97 -14.50 -35.10
CA ALA A 395 -28.08 -13.72 -35.95
C ALA A 395 -26.97 -13.08 -35.09
N ASP A 396 -25.74 -13.25 -35.52
CA ASP A 396 -24.51 -12.77 -34.80
C ASP A 396 -24.46 -13.26 -33.35
N SER A 397 -25.09 -14.44 -33.05
CA SER A 397 -25.22 -14.97 -31.69
C SER A 397 -25.74 -13.94 -30.68
N THR A 398 -26.64 -13.05 -31.14
CA THR A 398 -27.13 -11.92 -30.34
C THR A 398 -28.68 -11.92 -30.30
N ILE A 399 -29.22 -11.74 -29.11
CA ILE A 399 -30.65 -11.53 -28.88
C ILE A 399 -30.85 -10.13 -28.31
N LYS A 400 -31.83 -9.39 -28.87
CA LYS A 400 -32.35 -8.14 -28.32
C LYS A 400 -33.83 -8.30 -28.04
N ASP A 401 -34.23 -8.03 -26.80
CA ASP A 401 -35.62 -8.10 -26.35
C ASP A 401 -35.97 -6.80 -25.59
N SER A 402 -37.27 -6.51 -25.59
CA SER A 402 -37.79 -5.33 -24.90
C SER A 402 -39.12 -5.67 -24.25
N LEU A 403 -39.35 -5.10 -23.08
CA LEU A 403 -40.63 -5.24 -22.38
C LEU A 403 -40.98 -3.95 -21.66
N LEU A 404 -42.27 -3.72 -21.48
CA LEU A 404 -42.82 -2.64 -20.68
C LEU A 404 -43.46 -3.24 -19.43
N ILE A 405 -43.07 -2.75 -18.27
CA ILE A 405 -43.64 -3.10 -16.98
C ILE A 405 -44.10 -1.78 -16.33
N ASP A 406 -45.41 -1.68 -16.14
CA ASP A 406 -46.05 -0.42 -15.78
C ASP A 406 -45.69 0.68 -16.80
N THR A 407 -44.91 1.65 -16.38
CA THR A 407 -44.45 2.76 -17.24
C THR A 407 -42.95 2.68 -17.55
N VAL A 408 -42.27 1.62 -17.08
CA VAL A 408 -40.83 1.46 -17.22
C VAL A 408 -40.51 0.51 -18.38
N SER A 409 -39.76 0.99 -19.36
CA SER A 409 -39.26 0.16 -20.44
C SER A 409 -37.94 -0.49 -20.05
N PHE A 410 -37.79 -1.75 -20.38
CA PHE A 410 -36.57 -2.55 -20.21
C PHE A 410 -36.12 -3.06 -21.57
N HIS A 411 -34.80 -3.00 -21.81
CA HIS A 411 -34.17 -3.59 -22.97
C HIS A 411 -33.13 -4.58 -22.48
N ILE A 412 -33.17 -5.79 -22.99
CA ILE A 412 -32.23 -6.86 -22.70
C ILE A 412 -31.44 -7.14 -23.98
N THR A 413 -30.11 -7.07 -23.86
CA THR A 413 -29.23 -7.51 -24.94
C THR A 413 -28.39 -8.67 -24.41
N ALA A 414 -28.36 -9.77 -25.15
CA ALA A 414 -27.50 -10.90 -24.84
C ALA A 414 -26.65 -11.23 -26.08
N ALA A 415 -25.35 -11.51 -25.87
CA ALA A 415 -24.45 -11.94 -26.93
C ALA A 415 -23.60 -13.12 -26.45
N ALA A 416 -23.52 -14.19 -27.23
CA ALA A 416 -22.72 -15.38 -26.90
C ALA A 416 -21.53 -15.51 -27.82
N TYR A 417 -20.42 -16.02 -27.25
CA TYR A 417 -19.14 -16.21 -27.96
C TYR A 417 -18.35 -17.35 -27.30
N ALA A 418 -17.35 -17.88 -28.00
CA ALA A 418 -16.38 -18.79 -27.40
C ALA A 418 -15.60 -18.06 -26.31
N ASP A 419 -15.42 -18.72 -25.17
CA ASP A 419 -14.65 -18.10 -24.07
C ASP A 419 -13.26 -17.68 -24.54
N SER A 420 -12.93 -16.43 -24.33
CA SER A 420 -11.71 -15.79 -24.83
C SER A 420 -10.44 -16.40 -24.23
N TYR A 421 -10.53 -17.00 -23.06
CA TYR A 421 -9.40 -17.64 -22.38
C TYR A 421 -9.11 -19.07 -22.83
N GLY A 422 -9.81 -19.55 -23.86
CA GLY A 422 -9.55 -20.85 -24.48
C GLY A 422 -9.88 -22.04 -23.56
N THR A 423 -10.80 -21.88 -22.62
CA THR A 423 -11.19 -22.94 -21.67
C THR A 423 -12.11 -24.00 -22.28
N GLY A 424 -12.63 -23.79 -23.49
CA GLY A 424 -13.64 -24.60 -24.13
C GLY A 424 -15.07 -24.33 -23.63
N LEU A 425 -15.26 -23.34 -22.78
CA LEU A 425 -16.57 -22.88 -22.32
C LEU A 425 -17.18 -21.92 -23.35
N THR A 426 -18.49 -21.73 -23.24
CA THR A 426 -19.20 -20.67 -23.95
C THR A 426 -19.50 -19.54 -22.98
N ALA A 427 -19.08 -18.33 -23.32
CA ALA A 427 -19.42 -17.13 -22.59
C ALA A 427 -20.65 -16.44 -23.19
N ALA A 428 -21.42 -15.73 -22.37
CA ALA A 428 -22.49 -14.86 -22.84
C ALA A 428 -22.63 -13.65 -21.93
N ASP A 429 -22.66 -12.48 -22.56
CA ASP A 429 -22.88 -11.20 -21.89
C ASP A 429 -24.35 -10.85 -21.88
N TRP A 430 -24.80 -10.34 -20.75
CA TRP A 430 -26.17 -9.94 -20.48
C TRP A 430 -26.17 -8.48 -20.04
N VAL A 431 -26.76 -7.60 -20.85
CA VAL A 431 -26.92 -6.17 -20.54
C VAL A 431 -28.41 -5.87 -20.42
N ILE A 432 -28.80 -5.32 -19.29
CA ILE A 432 -30.16 -4.87 -19.01
C ILE A 432 -30.10 -3.35 -18.87
N THR A 433 -30.84 -2.63 -19.72
CA THR A 433 -31.05 -1.20 -19.60
C THR A 433 -32.50 -0.90 -19.34
N SER A 434 -32.78 0.19 -18.67
CA SER A 434 -34.13 0.60 -18.26
C SER A 434 -34.30 2.11 -18.40
N SER A 435 -35.52 2.57 -18.64
CA SER A 435 -35.86 4.00 -18.59
C SER A 435 -35.84 4.59 -17.16
N SER A 436 -35.67 3.75 -16.13
CA SER A 436 -35.62 4.13 -14.72
C SER A 436 -34.50 3.38 -14.00
N ARG A 437 -34.17 3.75 -12.77
CA ARG A 437 -33.18 3.02 -11.94
C ARG A 437 -33.63 1.58 -11.73
N LEU A 438 -32.73 0.62 -11.99
CA LEU A 438 -33.05 -0.80 -11.81
C LEU A 438 -33.32 -1.19 -10.34
N SER A 439 -32.85 -0.41 -9.38
CA SER A 439 -33.12 -0.62 -7.95
C SER A 439 -34.58 -0.35 -7.53
N LEU A 440 -35.39 0.25 -8.39
CA LEU A 440 -36.78 0.56 -8.09
C LEU A 440 -37.75 -0.63 -8.29
N LEU A 441 -37.30 -1.66 -9.00
CA LEU A 441 -38.06 -2.89 -9.24
C LEU A 441 -37.22 -4.10 -8.86
N PRO A 442 -37.69 -5.03 -8.01
CA PRO A 442 -36.96 -6.28 -7.78
C PRO A 442 -36.87 -7.09 -9.06
N ILE A 443 -35.67 -7.54 -9.39
CA ILE A 443 -35.37 -8.34 -10.57
C ILE A 443 -34.49 -9.52 -10.13
N SER A 444 -34.87 -10.75 -10.54
CA SER A 444 -34.04 -11.93 -10.29
C SER A 444 -33.50 -12.53 -11.57
N VAL A 445 -32.31 -13.13 -11.42
CA VAL A 445 -31.72 -14.02 -12.43
C VAL A 445 -31.67 -15.42 -11.87
N GLU A 446 -32.04 -16.40 -12.70
CA GLU A 446 -31.96 -17.82 -12.36
C GLU A 446 -31.35 -18.60 -13.53
N LEU A 447 -30.34 -19.41 -13.24
CA LEU A 447 -29.65 -20.30 -14.18
C LEU A 447 -30.27 -21.68 -14.03
N LYS A 448 -30.85 -22.24 -15.10
CA LYS A 448 -31.53 -23.56 -15.08
C LYS A 448 -30.90 -24.55 -16.03
N GLY A 449 -31.00 -25.84 -15.67
CA GLY A 449 -30.54 -26.98 -16.48
C GLY A 449 -29.44 -27.78 -15.77
N SER A 450 -29.71 -29.05 -15.51
CA SER A 450 -28.81 -29.90 -14.70
C SER A 450 -27.58 -30.40 -15.46
N SER A 451 -27.53 -30.27 -16.79
CA SER A 451 -26.44 -30.82 -17.61
C SER A 451 -25.22 -29.93 -17.76
N ALA A 452 -25.34 -28.66 -17.43
CA ALA A 452 -24.23 -27.69 -17.58
C ALA A 452 -23.74 -27.18 -16.23
N ASP A 453 -22.45 -26.97 -16.12
CA ASP A 453 -21.84 -26.07 -15.13
C ASP A 453 -21.96 -24.65 -15.68
N VAL A 454 -22.50 -23.74 -14.89
CA VAL A 454 -22.69 -22.35 -15.29
C VAL A 454 -22.18 -21.42 -14.18
N GLU A 455 -21.29 -20.55 -14.55
CA GLU A 455 -20.79 -19.46 -13.72
C GLU A 455 -21.47 -18.14 -14.11
N LEU A 456 -21.73 -17.28 -13.16
CA LEU A 456 -22.32 -15.96 -13.36
C LEU A 456 -21.46 -14.92 -12.63
N TYR A 457 -20.94 -13.95 -13.35
CA TYR A 457 -20.07 -12.89 -12.87
C TYR A 457 -20.75 -11.54 -13.00
N ARG A 458 -20.57 -10.71 -11.98
CA ARG A 458 -21.06 -9.35 -11.95
C ARG A 458 -20.08 -8.41 -12.67
N VAL A 459 -20.50 -7.79 -13.76
CA VAL A 459 -19.71 -6.78 -14.48
C VAL A 459 -20.06 -5.37 -13.98
N SER A 460 -21.34 -5.01 -13.92
CA SER A 460 -21.81 -3.74 -13.33
C SER A 460 -23.09 -3.94 -12.54
N GLY A 461 -23.51 -2.96 -11.74
CA GLY A 461 -24.63 -3.08 -10.81
C GLY A 461 -24.26 -3.94 -9.58
N GLU A 462 -25.24 -4.56 -8.93
CA GLU A 462 -25.09 -5.31 -7.69
C GLU A 462 -25.85 -6.62 -7.74
N PHE A 463 -25.26 -7.69 -7.21
CA PHE A 463 -25.97 -8.90 -6.83
C PHE A 463 -26.47 -8.73 -5.40
N VAL A 464 -27.73 -9.08 -5.14
CA VAL A 464 -28.36 -8.87 -3.84
C VAL A 464 -29.24 -10.05 -3.44
N HIS A 465 -29.56 -10.18 -2.17
CA HIS A 465 -30.62 -11.05 -1.67
C HIS A 465 -31.95 -10.28 -1.60
N ASN A 466 -33.08 -10.96 -1.77
CA ASN A 466 -34.39 -10.35 -1.65
C ASN A 466 -35.39 -11.29 -0.97
N ALA A 467 -36.17 -10.76 -0.05
CA ALA A 467 -37.16 -11.50 0.70
C ALA A 467 -38.34 -12.01 -0.15
N ILE A 468 -38.56 -11.47 -1.36
CA ILE A 468 -39.58 -11.91 -2.28
C ILE A 468 -39.38 -13.39 -2.66
N ASN A 469 -38.14 -13.82 -2.85
CA ASN A 469 -37.80 -15.22 -3.08
C ASN A 469 -36.44 -15.56 -2.39
N PRO A 470 -36.44 -15.93 -1.12
CA PRO A 470 -35.24 -16.26 -0.36
C PRO A 470 -34.46 -17.48 -0.90
N SER A 471 -35.09 -18.32 -1.73
CA SER A 471 -34.41 -19.49 -2.33
C SER A 471 -33.38 -19.05 -3.40
N LEU A 472 -33.48 -17.84 -3.94
CA LEU A 472 -32.54 -17.29 -4.89
C LEU A 472 -31.42 -16.56 -4.12
N SER A 473 -30.52 -17.34 -3.54
CA SER A 473 -29.43 -16.87 -2.66
C SER A 473 -28.07 -17.48 -3.05
N ALA A 474 -27.88 -17.81 -4.33
CA ALA A 474 -26.67 -18.47 -4.82
C ALA A 474 -25.46 -17.55 -4.94
N GLY A 475 -25.62 -16.24 -4.73
CA GLY A 475 -24.51 -15.28 -4.81
C GLY A 475 -23.54 -15.39 -3.65
N ASP A 476 -22.24 -15.29 -3.93
CA ASP A 476 -21.18 -15.17 -2.95
C ASP A 476 -20.22 -13.99 -3.25
N ASN A 477 -19.27 -13.74 -2.37
CA ASN A 477 -18.32 -12.63 -2.47
C ASN A 477 -16.96 -13.03 -3.04
N THR A 478 -16.80 -14.23 -3.57
CA THR A 478 -15.58 -14.65 -4.25
C THR A 478 -15.41 -13.95 -5.59
N HIS A 479 -14.24 -14.13 -6.25
CA HIS A 479 -13.95 -13.51 -7.55
C HIS A 479 -14.13 -11.98 -7.53
N SER A 480 -13.66 -11.33 -6.45
CA SER A 480 -13.79 -9.88 -6.27
C SER A 480 -12.49 -9.12 -6.46
N ILE A 481 -11.39 -9.80 -6.82
CA ILE A 481 -10.11 -9.16 -7.10
C ILE A 481 -10.23 -8.24 -8.32
N ASN A 482 -9.65 -7.06 -8.25
CA ASN A 482 -9.63 -6.11 -9.36
C ASN A 482 -8.54 -6.46 -10.39
N SER A 483 -8.75 -6.06 -11.65
CA SER A 483 -7.69 -5.90 -12.65
C SER A 483 -7.00 -4.53 -12.43
N PRO A 484 -5.65 -4.41 -12.51
CA PRO A 484 -4.70 -5.46 -12.92
C PRO A 484 -4.13 -6.31 -11.78
N SER A 485 -4.66 -6.23 -10.56
CA SER A 485 -4.17 -7.02 -9.42
C SER A 485 -4.32 -8.53 -9.64
N SER A 486 -5.31 -8.93 -10.45
CA SER A 486 -5.53 -10.31 -10.89
C SER A 486 -4.46 -10.81 -11.86
N ALA A 487 -3.63 -9.94 -12.46
CA ALA A 487 -2.56 -10.35 -13.37
C ALA A 487 -1.52 -11.23 -12.67
N PRO A 488 -0.94 -12.25 -13.36
CA PRO A 488 0.05 -13.14 -12.76
C PRO A 488 1.31 -12.43 -12.28
N GLY A 489 1.83 -11.47 -13.05
CA GLY A 489 3.07 -10.75 -12.77
C GLY A 489 2.93 -9.54 -11.83
N VAL A 490 1.71 -9.21 -11.38
CA VAL A 490 1.42 -8.10 -10.48
C VAL A 490 1.22 -8.60 -9.06
N ILE A 491 1.86 -7.96 -8.08
CA ILE A 491 1.68 -8.28 -6.65
C ILE A 491 0.36 -7.67 -6.18
N CYS A 492 -0.59 -8.53 -5.83
CA CYS A 492 -1.91 -8.18 -5.34
C CYS A 492 -1.94 -8.04 -3.83
N VAL A 493 -2.41 -6.90 -3.33
CA VAL A 493 -2.39 -6.58 -1.90
C VAL A 493 -3.79 -6.44 -1.32
N GLY A 494 -4.12 -7.29 -0.35
CA GLY A 494 -5.32 -7.17 0.48
C GLY A 494 -5.08 -6.32 1.74
N ALA A 495 -6.17 -5.93 2.40
CA ALA A 495 -6.14 -5.02 3.54
C ALA A 495 -6.45 -5.70 4.88
N THR A 496 -5.65 -5.41 5.90
CA THR A 496 -5.87 -5.80 7.30
C THR A 496 -6.24 -4.60 8.17
N GLY A 497 -6.92 -4.88 9.28
CA GLY A 497 -7.37 -3.89 10.26
C GLY A 497 -6.58 -3.91 11.56
N TYR A 498 -6.24 -2.71 12.06
CA TYR A 498 -5.57 -2.50 13.35
C TYR A 498 -6.18 -1.33 14.10
N ARG A 499 -6.26 -0.17 13.46
CA ARG A 499 -6.81 1.05 14.07
C ARG A 499 -8.31 1.09 13.83
N THR A 500 -9.08 1.03 14.92
CA THR A 500 -10.56 1.04 14.88
C THR A 500 -11.15 2.41 15.13
N TRP A 501 -10.34 3.38 15.57
CA TRP A 501 -10.77 4.76 15.84
C TRP A 501 -9.61 5.73 15.72
N PHE A 502 -9.94 7.00 15.56
CA PHE A 502 -8.99 8.11 15.66
C PHE A 502 -9.72 9.37 16.15
N VAL A 503 -8.97 10.38 16.60
CA VAL A 503 -9.49 11.71 16.89
C VAL A 503 -9.12 12.62 15.73
N ASN A 504 -10.11 13.26 15.12
CA ASN A 504 -9.88 14.22 14.04
C ASN A 504 -9.37 15.57 14.58
N TYR A 505 -8.98 16.49 13.69
CA TYR A 505 -8.45 17.79 14.09
C TYR A 505 -9.47 18.70 14.79
N LEU A 506 -10.76 18.42 14.69
CA LEU A 506 -11.84 19.08 15.43
C LEU A 506 -12.01 18.55 16.87
N GLY A 507 -11.23 17.54 17.27
CA GLY A 507 -11.35 16.86 18.56
C GLY A 507 -12.45 15.81 18.62
N GLU A 508 -13.05 15.42 17.50
CA GLU A 508 -14.11 14.42 17.42
C GLU A 508 -13.51 13.01 17.29
N THR A 509 -14.00 12.07 18.09
CA THR A 509 -13.65 10.65 17.92
C THR A 509 -14.44 10.05 16.76
N LYS A 510 -13.73 9.53 15.78
CA LYS A 510 -14.28 8.77 14.65
C LYS A 510 -14.00 7.29 14.85
N VAL A 511 -15.02 6.46 14.70
CA VAL A 511 -14.92 5.00 14.88
C VAL A 511 -15.25 4.31 13.55
N TYR A 512 -14.28 3.55 13.03
CA TYR A 512 -14.42 2.73 11.83
C TYR A 512 -13.88 1.33 12.16
N ASN A 513 -14.72 0.52 12.79
CA ASN A 513 -14.34 -0.80 13.26
C ASN A 513 -14.57 -1.86 12.18
N ASN A 514 -13.58 -2.03 11.30
CA ASN A 514 -13.52 -3.09 10.29
C ASN A 514 -12.58 -4.24 10.72
N GLY A 515 -12.41 -4.42 12.02
CA GLY A 515 -11.53 -5.43 12.61
C GLY A 515 -10.24 -4.85 13.18
N THR A 516 -9.55 -5.64 13.98
CA THR A 516 -8.29 -5.31 14.67
C THR A 516 -7.36 -6.51 14.70
N GLY A 517 -6.09 -6.28 15.06
CA GLY A 517 -5.11 -7.35 15.28
C GLY A 517 -4.72 -8.13 14.04
N GLY A 518 -4.82 -7.54 12.83
CA GLY A 518 -4.44 -8.19 11.57
C GLY A 518 -5.57 -8.95 10.88
N VAL A 519 -6.81 -8.84 11.38
CA VAL A 519 -7.96 -9.42 10.67
C VAL A 519 -8.16 -8.76 9.31
N ARG A 520 -8.50 -9.54 8.28
CA ARG A 520 -8.87 -9.00 6.97
C ARG A 520 -10.07 -8.05 7.12
N THR A 521 -9.96 -6.86 6.57
CA THR A 521 -11.10 -5.92 6.56
C THR A 521 -12.22 -6.47 5.67
N PRO A 522 -13.50 -6.26 6.02
CA PRO A 522 -14.62 -6.78 5.24
C PRO A 522 -14.62 -6.35 3.77
N PHE A 523 -14.18 -5.13 3.48
CA PHE A 523 -14.12 -4.60 2.12
C PHE A 523 -13.00 -5.23 1.27
N SER A 524 -11.93 -5.76 1.89
CA SER A 524 -10.80 -6.31 1.14
C SER A 524 -11.26 -7.43 0.22
N ALA A 525 -11.03 -7.27 -1.08
CA ALA A 525 -11.39 -8.23 -2.09
C ALA A 525 -10.71 -9.58 -1.88
N VAL A 526 -11.36 -10.63 -2.37
CA VAL A 526 -10.95 -12.03 -2.19
C VAL A 526 -10.96 -12.77 -3.52
N GLY A 527 -10.04 -13.72 -3.63
CA GLY A 527 -9.97 -14.62 -4.77
C GLY A 527 -11.05 -15.72 -4.78
N PRO A 528 -10.87 -16.72 -5.62
CA PRO A 528 -9.81 -16.86 -6.62
C PRO A 528 -9.98 -15.90 -7.81
N THR A 529 -8.99 -15.85 -8.70
CA THR A 529 -9.16 -15.26 -10.03
C THR A 529 -9.99 -16.17 -10.93
N TRP A 530 -10.40 -15.68 -12.12
CA TRP A 530 -11.19 -16.44 -13.09
C TRP A 530 -10.57 -17.80 -13.49
N ASP A 531 -9.25 -17.92 -13.45
CA ASP A 531 -8.47 -19.12 -13.75
C ASP A 531 -8.09 -19.95 -12.51
N GLY A 532 -8.63 -19.60 -11.36
CA GLY A 532 -8.48 -20.32 -10.10
C GLY A 532 -7.18 -20.06 -9.34
N ARG A 533 -6.38 -19.04 -9.74
CA ARG A 533 -5.18 -18.64 -8.96
C ARG A 533 -5.60 -18.01 -7.63
N ILE A 534 -4.78 -18.27 -6.62
CA ILE A 534 -4.94 -17.64 -5.31
C ILE A 534 -4.50 -16.17 -5.40
N LYS A 535 -5.38 -15.27 -5.01
CA LYS A 535 -5.16 -13.86 -4.77
C LYS A 535 -5.99 -13.46 -3.54
N PRO A 536 -5.58 -12.44 -2.74
CA PRO A 536 -4.37 -11.63 -2.89
C PRO A 536 -3.10 -12.44 -2.70
N ASP A 537 -1.93 -11.89 -3.07
CA ASP A 537 -0.63 -12.52 -2.77
C ASP A 537 -0.23 -12.26 -1.32
N VAL A 538 -0.48 -11.05 -0.82
CA VAL A 538 -0.03 -10.58 0.49
C VAL A 538 -1.02 -9.58 1.08
N MET A 539 -1.00 -9.45 2.40
CA MET A 539 -1.80 -8.47 3.15
C MET A 539 -0.91 -7.37 3.72
N ALA A 540 -1.50 -6.19 3.94
CA ALA A 540 -0.89 -5.11 4.71
C ALA A 540 -1.97 -4.26 5.40
N PRO A 541 -1.61 -3.44 6.42
CA PRO A 541 -2.57 -2.53 7.05
C PRO A 541 -3.21 -1.59 6.03
N GLY A 542 -4.54 -1.58 5.98
CA GLY A 542 -5.33 -0.77 5.03
C GLY A 542 -6.50 -0.03 5.67
N GLN A 543 -6.67 -0.10 7.00
CA GLN A 543 -7.76 0.56 7.72
C GLN A 543 -7.26 1.72 8.57
N ASN A 544 -7.86 2.91 8.38
CA ASN A 544 -7.51 4.13 9.10
C ASN A 544 -6.01 4.46 9.04
N ILE A 545 -5.44 4.40 7.85
CA ILE A 545 -4.05 4.76 7.59
C ILE A 545 -3.92 6.27 7.46
N ILE A 546 -2.97 6.85 8.19
CA ILE A 546 -2.76 8.30 8.20
C ILE A 546 -1.61 8.66 7.26
N SER A 547 -1.88 9.60 6.34
CA SER A 547 -0.90 10.09 5.37
C SER A 547 -1.21 11.51 4.91
N SER A 548 -0.39 12.04 4.00
CA SER A 548 -0.51 13.39 3.44
C SER A 548 -1.80 13.64 2.69
N TYR A 549 -2.27 14.87 2.74
CA TYR A 549 -3.52 15.30 2.14
C TYR A 549 -3.33 16.61 1.34
N SER A 550 -3.88 16.67 0.12
CA SER A 550 -3.63 17.76 -0.81
C SER A 550 -4.15 19.11 -0.31
N THR A 551 -3.27 20.13 -0.29
CA THR A 551 -3.64 21.51 0.02
C THR A 551 -4.63 22.07 -1.00
N PHE A 552 -4.53 21.66 -2.26
CA PHE A 552 -5.40 22.15 -3.35
C PHE A 552 -6.82 21.60 -3.21
N PHE A 553 -6.96 20.33 -2.83
CA PHE A 553 -8.25 19.73 -2.52
C PHE A 553 -8.91 20.39 -1.31
N ILE A 554 -8.16 20.61 -0.23
CA ILE A 554 -8.65 21.27 0.99
C ILE A 554 -9.09 22.71 0.71
N SER A 555 -8.33 23.44 -0.12
CA SER A 555 -8.62 24.84 -0.41
C SER A 555 -9.77 25.06 -1.40
N ASN A 556 -10.24 24.00 -2.08
CA ASN A 556 -11.37 24.11 -2.98
C ASN A 556 -12.68 24.28 -2.22
N PRO A 557 -13.42 25.40 -2.39
CA PRO A 557 -14.67 25.63 -1.69
C PRO A 557 -15.74 24.55 -1.92
N ALA A 558 -15.71 23.88 -3.09
CA ALA A 558 -16.62 22.78 -3.39
C ALA A 558 -16.43 21.57 -2.45
N ASN A 559 -15.26 21.43 -1.86
CA ASN A 559 -14.89 20.34 -0.95
C ASN A 559 -15.02 20.73 0.54
N ALA A 560 -15.51 21.93 0.86
CA ALA A 560 -15.43 22.53 2.21
C ALA A 560 -16.06 21.68 3.34
N GLY A 561 -16.99 20.78 3.02
CA GLY A 561 -17.60 19.88 4.02
C GLY A 561 -16.98 18.47 4.08
N PHE A 562 -16.12 18.12 3.14
CA PHE A 562 -15.66 16.74 2.91
C PHE A 562 -14.45 16.31 3.77
N PRO A 563 -13.40 17.13 3.91
CA PRO A 563 -12.16 16.68 4.55
C PRO A 563 -12.23 16.60 6.07
N LEU A 564 -13.06 17.42 6.70
CA LEU A 564 -13.01 17.71 8.13
C LEU A 564 -13.22 16.50 9.04
N SER A 565 -13.93 15.48 8.57
CA SER A 565 -14.21 14.28 9.39
C SER A 565 -13.03 13.29 9.45
N SER A 566 -12.16 13.31 8.44
CA SER A 566 -11.03 12.39 8.33
C SER A 566 -9.67 13.03 8.63
N ASP A 567 -9.60 14.37 8.64
CA ASP A 567 -8.38 15.10 8.92
C ASP A 567 -7.94 14.88 10.37
N ILE A 568 -6.67 14.55 10.53
CA ILE A 568 -6.07 14.31 11.85
C ILE A 568 -5.44 15.59 12.38
N ARG A 569 -4.72 16.30 11.51
CA ARG A 569 -3.98 17.51 11.88
C ARG A 569 -3.74 18.38 10.66
N HIS A 570 -3.91 19.69 10.83
CA HIS A 570 -3.50 20.70 9.88
C HIS A 570 -2.17 21.32 10.29
N PHE A 571 -1.37 21.72 9.31
CA PHE A 571 -0.15 22.51 9.50
C PHE A 571 0.04 23.49 8.36
N THR A 572 0.82 24.56 8.61
CA THR A 572 1.06 25.62 7.62
C THR A 572 2.52 25.63 7.21
N TYR A 573 2.78 25.65 5.89
CA TYR A 573 4.08 25.81 5.32
C TYR A 573 4.01 26.71 4.08
N ASN A 574 4.92 27.70 3.95
CA ASN A 574 4.96 28.65 2.84
C ASN A 574 3.58 29.29 2.52
N GLY A 575 2.80 29.64 3.56
CA GLY A 575 1.50 30.31 3.43
C GLY A 575 0.37 29.42 2.95
N ARG A 576 0.56 28.08 2.83
CA ARG A 576 -0.47 27.10 2.50
C ARG A 576 -0.79 26.23 3.69
N THR A 577 -2.04 25.78 3.79
CA THR A 577 -2.47 24.80 4.79
C THR A 577 -2.45 23.41 4.18
N TYR A 578 -1.69 22.51 4.79
CA TYR A 578 -1.61 21.10 4.49
C TYR A 578 -2.24 20.30 5.61
N ALA A 579 -2.60 19.05 5.35
CA ALA A 579 -3.15 18.19 6.38
C ALA A 579 -2.59 16.75 6.31
N TRP A 580 -2.77 16.06 7.42
CA TRP A 580 -2.68 14.61 7.54
C TRP A 580 -4.09 14.08 7.72
N MET A 581 -4.50 13.11 6.90
CA MET A 581 -5.82 12.50 6.98
C MET A 581 -5.74 10.99 7.19
N SER A 582 -6.79 10.44 7.77
CA SER A 582 -7.02 9.01 7.88
C SER A 582 -7.88 8.50 6.72
N ASN A 583 -7.47 7.44 6.04
CA ASN A 583 -8.26 6.79 5.01
C ASN A 583 -8.20 5.26 5.14
N GLY A 584 -9.13 4.55 4.49
CA GLY A 584 -9.23 3.10 4.50
C GLY A 584 -9.54 2.53 3.13
N GLY A 585 -8.91 1.41 2.81
CA GLY A 585 -9.04 0.70 1.54
C GLY A 585 -7.83 -0.19 1.27
N THR A 586 -7.94 -1.12 0.33
CA THR A 586 -6.79 -1.83 -0.22
C THR A 586 -5.82 -0.88 -0.91
N SER A 587 -6.32 0.28 -1.36
CA SER A 587 -5.52 1.40 -1.87
C SER A 587 -4.51 1.94 -0.86
N MET A 588 -4.75 1.78 0.46
CA MET A 588 -3.82 2.17 1.52
C MET A 588 -2.88 1.04 1.89
N ALA A 589 -3.27 -0.21 1.70
CA ALA A 589 -2.43 -1.39 1.94
C ALA A 589 -1.36 -1.58 0.85
N SER A 590 -1.72 -1.38 -0.42
CA SER A 590 -0.81 -1.52 -1.57
C SER A 590 0.46 -0.67 -1.44
N PRO A 591 0.39 0.64 -1.14
CA PRO A 591 1.59 1.46 -1.01
C PRO A 591 2.47 1.09 0.19
N VAL A 592 1.94 0.45 1.23
CA VAL A 592 2.76 -0.13 2.30
C VAL A 592 3.67 -1.22 1.74
N VAL A 593 3.10 -2.16 0.95
CA VAL A 593 3.87 -3.25 0.32
C VAL A 593 4.86 -2.68 -0.71
N ALA A 594 4.46 -1.72 -1.52
CA ALA A 594 5.37 -1.06 -2.46
C ALA A 594 6.55 -0.39 -1.74
N GLY A 595 6.29 0.29 -0.62
CA GLY A 595 7.33 0.85 0.22
C GLY A 595 8.27 -0.21 0.80
N VAL A 596 7.75 -1.33 1.31
CA VAL A 596 8.57 -2.45 1.82
C VAL A 596 9.44 -3.04 0.71
N ILE A 597 8.89 -3.26 -0.47
CA ILE A 597 9.65 -3.76 -1.62
C ILE A 597 10.73 -2.76 -2.04
N ALA A 598 10.50 -1.45 -1.92
CA ALA A 598 11.55 -0.46 -2.16
C ALA A 598 12.71 -0.57 -1.15
N LEU A 599 12.44 -0.93 0.11
CA LEU A 599 13.51 -1.22 1.08
C LEU A 599 14.31 -2.47 0.66
N TRP A 600 13.64 -3.50 0.16
CA TRP A 600 14.27 -4.72 -0.34
C TRP A 600 15.07 -4.49 -1.62
N LEU A 601 14.55 -3.68 -2.55
CA LEU A 601 15.26 -3.29 -3.78
C LEU A 601 16.51 -2.44 -3.50
N GLN A 602 16.55 -1.69 -2.40
CA GLN A 602 17.78 -1.03 -1.95
C GLN A 602 18.88 -2.05 -1.59
N ALA A 603 18.50 -3.21 -1.04
CA ALA A 603 19.43 -4.28 -0.68
C ALA A 603 19.77 -5.18 -1.88
N CYS A 604 18.79 -5.48 -2.73
CA CYS A 604 18.93 -6.31 -3.93
C CYS A 604 18.22 -5.65 -5.13
N PRO A 605 18.93 -4.86 -5.96
CA PRO A 605 18.33 -4.09 -7.06
C PRO A 605 17.72 -4.93 -8.19
N THR A 606 17.93 -6.24 -8.19
CA THR A 606 17.50 -7.18 -9.24
C THR A 606 16.29 -8.03 -8.85
N LEU A 607 15.72 -7.84 -7.67
CA LEU A 607 14.52 -8.58 -7.25
C LEU A 607 13.41 -8.48 -8.30
N THR A 608 12.70 -9.59 -8.49
CA THR A 608 11.52 -9.69 -9.32
C THR A 608 10.25 -9.80 -8.46
N ALA A 609 9.07 -9.64 -9.06
CA ALA A 609 7.80 -9.90 -8.38
C ALA A 609 7.73 -11.35 -7.85
N HIS A 610 8.26 -12.30 -8.61
CA HIS A 610 8.32 -13.71 -8.21
C HIS A 610 9.19 -13.92 -6.97
N ASP A 611 10.39 -13.31 -6.92
CA ASP A 611 11.25 -13.36 -5.74
C ASP A 611 10.55 -12.79 -4.49
N CYS A 612 9.78 -11.71 -4.66
CA CYS A 612 8.99 -11.14 -3.57
C CYS A 612 7.91 -12.11 -3.07
N ILE A 613 7.21 -12.80 -3.98
CA ILE A 613 6.20 -13.81 -3.62
C ILE A 613 6.85 -14.99 -2.89
N ASP A 614 8.01 -15.45 -3.33
CA ASP A 614 8.78 -16.48 -2.64
C ASP A 614 9.19 -16.04 -1.23
N ILE A 615 9.59 -14.78 -1.06
CA ILE A 615 9.92 -14.21 0.25
C ILE A 615 8.65 -14.16 1.13
N PHE A 616 7.50 -13.74 0.59
CA PHE A 616 6.24 -13.75 1.33
C PHE A 616 5.90 -15.14 1.86
N SER A 617 6.14 -16.19 1.07
CA SER A 617 5.80 -17.57 1.46
C SER A 617 6.47 -18.03 2.76
N THR A 618 7.62 -17.44 3.10
CA THR A 618 8.45 -17.82 4.25
C THR A 618 8.48 -16.78 5.38
N THR A 619 8.12 -15.53 5.10
CA THR A 619 8.36 -14.41 6.03
C THR A 619 7.10 -13.68 6.48
N CYS A 620 5.97 -13.84 5.80
CA CYS A 620 4.72 -13.19 6.16
C CYS A 620 4.18 -13.67 7.51
N HIS A 621 3.62 -12.74 8.27
CA HIS A 621 2.89 -13.05 9.49
C HIS A 621 1.52 -13.65 9.16
N ARG A 622 1.23 -14.83 9.71
CA ARG A 622 -0.04 -15.54 9.54
C ARG A 622 -0.99 -15.16 10.65
N TYR A 623 -2.04 -14.44 10.30
CA TYR A 623 -3.05 -13.97 11.26
C TYR A 623 -3.71 -15.13 12.03
N ASP A 624 -4.16 -16.14 11.30
CA ASP A 624 -4.81 -17.32 11.87
C ASP A 624 -4.03 -18.59 11.51
N PRO A 625 -3.31 -19.19 12.44
CA PRO A 625 -2.52 -20.38 12.18
C PRO A 625 -3.38 -21.63 11.87
N SER A 626 -4.69 -21.59 12.09
CA SER A 626 -5.61 -22.69 11.71
C SER A 626 -5.91 -22.71 10.20
N LEU A 627 -5.66 -21.60 9.49
CA LEU A 627 -5.85 -21.52 8.05
C LEU A 627 -4.65 -22.10 7.30
N THR A 628 -4.93 -22.69 6.16
CA THR A 628 -3.88 -23.08 5.20
C THR A 628 -3.46 -21.83 4.42
N TYR A 629 -2.14 -21.64 4.22
CA TYR A 629 -1.56 -20.56 3.45
C TYR A 629 -0.75 -21.10 2.27
N PRO A 630 -0.79 -20.46 1.07
CA PRO A 630 -1.62 -19.29 0.76
C PRO A 630 -3.11 -19.66 0.61
N ASN A 631 -3.99 -18.67 0.79
CA ASN A 631 -5.43 -18.81 0.59
C ASN A 631 -6.06 -17.54 -0.01
N ASN A 632 -7.30 -17.67 -0.50
CA ASN A 632 -8.01 -16.58 -1.20
C ASN A 632 -8.42 -15.40 -0.30
N LEU A 633 -8.23 -15.47 1.02
CA LEU A 633 -8.57 -14.42 1.98
C LEU A 633 -7.35 -13.59 2.38
N TYR A 634 -6.19 -14.22 2.55
CA TYR A 634 -4.99 -13.63 3.13
C TYR A 634 -3.74 -13.78 2.26
N GLY A 635 -3.79 -14.49 1.13
CA GLY A 635 -2.60 -14.84 0.38
C GLY A 635 -1.61 -15.62 1.26
N TYR A 636 -0.35 -15.21 1.28
CA TYR A 636 0.68 -15.76 2.15
C TYR A 636 0.64 -15.23 3.60
N GLY A 637 -0.15 -14.19 3.87
CA GLY A 637 -0.26 -13.51 5.17
C GLY A 637 0.12 -12.03 5.08
N GLU A 638 0.31 -11.38 6.24
CA GLU A 638 0.69 -9.98 6.31
C GLU A 638 2.20 -9.78 6.16
N ILE A 639 2.60 -8.79 5.38
CA ILE A 639 4.00 -8.52 5.07
C ILE A 639 4.79 -8.15 6.33
N ASP A 640 6.00 -8.71 6.47
CA ASP A 640 7.01 -8.33 7.46
C ASP A 640 8.25 -7.78 6.73
N ALA A 641 8.45 -6.47 6.79
CA ALA A 641 9.54 -5.79 6.11
C ALA A 641 10.91 -6.26 6.62
N TYR A 642 11.01 -6.53 7.92
CA TYR A 642 12.27 -6.90 8.56
C TYR A 642 12.63 -8.36 8.27
N ALA A 643 11.70 -9.30 8.49
CA ALA A 643 11.92 -10.70 8.18
C ALA A 643 12.20 -10.90 6.68
N GLY A 644 11.45 -10.20 5.81
CA GLY A 644 11.69 -10.24 4.37
C GLY A 644 13.06 -9.67 3.97
N LEU A 645 13.49 -8.56 4.57
CA LEU A 645 14.82 -8.01 4.29
C LEU A 645 15.95 -8.94 4.75
N GLN A 646 15.79 -9.60 5.89
CA GLN A 646 16.74 -10.60 6.34
C GLN A 646 16.86 -11.75 5.32
N GLU A 647 15.75 -12.21 4.76
CA GLU A 647 15.73 -13.23 3.71
C GLU A 647 16.39 -12.73 2.41
N VAL A 648 16.11 -11.48 1.99
CA VAL A 648 16.80 -10.84 0.86
C VAL A 648 18.32 -10.85 1.07
N LEU A 649 18.79 -10.37 2.22
CA LEU A 649 20.22 -10.32 2.53
C LEU A 649 20.85 -11.71 2.59
N ARG A 650 20.12 -12.72 3.09
CA ARG A 650 20.56 -14.12 3.08
C ARG A 650 20.73 -14.64 1.65
N ARG A 651 19.79 -14.33 0.74
CA ARG A 651 19.88 -14.71 -0.69
C ARG A 651 21.07 -14.05 -1.37
N VAL A 652 21.26 -12.75 -1.16
CA VAL A 652 22.42 -12.01 -1.68
C VAL A 652 23.72 -12.62 -1.19
N ALA A 653 23.86 -12.89 0.10
CA ALA A 653 25.05 -13.52 0.69
C ALA A 653 25.32 -14.94 0.16
N ALA A 654 24.28 -15.67 -0.19
CA ALA A 654 24.38 -17.03 -0.76
C ALA A 654 24.71 -17.03 -2.26
N GLY A 655 24.81 -15.86 -2.92
CA GLY A 655 25.02 -15.75 -4.36
C GLY A 655 23.83 -16.25 -5.21
N VAL A 656 22.63 -16.27 -4.63
CA VAL A 656 21.39 -16.73 -5.31
C VAL A 656 20.91 -15.70 -6.34
N ASP A 657 21.57 -14.54 -6.47
CA ASP A 657 21.25 -13.48 -7.43
C ASP A 657 21.50 -13.85 -8.92
N ASN A 658 21.99 -15.04 -9.19
CA ASN A 658 22.15 -15.53 -10.55
C ASN A 658 20.91 -16.30 -11.02
N VAL A 659 19.78 -15.64 -11.18
CA VAL A 659 18.77 -16.08 -12.13
C VAL A 659 19.37 -15.87 -13.52
N ASN A 660 19.60 -16.96 -14.25
CA ASN A 660 20.18 -16.94 -15.59
C ASN A 660 19.53 -15.85 -16.45
N SER A 661 20.32 -14.87 -16.88
CA SER A 661 19.91 -13.79 -17.78
C SER A 661 19.36 -14.28 -19.13
N ASP A 662 19.54 -15.57 -19.45
CA ASP A 662 19.09 -16.18 -20.72
C ASP A 662 17.57 -16.50 -20.75
N ASP A 663 16.89 -16.54 -19.59
CA ASP A 663 15.45 -16.81 -19.52
C ASP A 663 14.57 -15.52 -19.66
N ILE A 664 15.19 -14.34 -19.61
CA ILE A 664 14.50 -13.05 -19.54
C ILE A 664 13.88 -12.62 -20.92
N THR A 665 14.28 -13.24 -22.01
CA THR A 665 13.88 -12.82 -23.36
C THR A 665 12.69 -13.57 -23.98
N LYS A 666 12.11 -14.53 -23.25
CA LYS A 666 10.99 -15.34 -23.77
C LYS A 666 9.66 -14.91 -23.15
N PRO A 667 8.54 -14.88 -23.89
CA PRO A 667 7.19 -14.68 -23.33
C PRO A 667 6.88 -15.70 -22.22
N TYR A 668 6.17 -15.30 -21.18
CA TYR A 668 5.85 -16.11 -19.99
C TYR A 668 5.30 -17.50 -20.35
N ALA A 669 4.42 -17.59 -21.33
CA ALA A 669 3.88 -18.86 -21.82
C ALA A 669 4.92 -19.81 -22.47
N ALA A 670 6.07 -19.30 -22.86
CA ALA A 670 7.16 -20.08 -23.49
C ALA A 670 8.31 -20.41 -22.52
N ARG A 671 8.32 -19.87 -21.30
CA ARG A 671 9.45 -19.95 -20.36
C ARG A 671 9.40 -21.10 -19.37
N ASP A 672 8.19 -21.49 -18.95
CA ASP A 672 8.07 -22.53 -17.91
C ASP A 672 7.66 -23.88 -18.49
N MET A 673 8.67 -24.64 -18.95
CA MET A 673 8.50 -26.04 -19.33
C MET A 673 8.43 -26.98 -18.12
N ARG A 674 8.59 -26.46 -16.90
CA ARG A 674 8.53 -27.28 -15.68
C ARG A 674 7.13 -27.83 -15.48
N VAL A 675 7.08 -29.09 -15.16
CA VAL A 675 5.83 -29.83 -14.92
C VAL A 675 5.77 -30.19 -13.45
N TYR A 676 4.62 -29.91 -12.85
CA TYR A 676 4.34 -30.17 -11.45
C TYR A 676 3.13 -31.09 -11.30
N THR A 677 3.08 -31.88 -10.25
CA THR A 677 1.87 -32.55 -9.80
C THR A 677 0.87 -31.55 -9.24
N LEU A 678 -0.40 -31.93 -9.07
CA LEU A 678 -1.45 -31.05 -8.53
C LEU A 678 -1.17 -30.56 -7.10
N ASP A 679 -0.35 -31.27 -6.36
CA ASP A 679 0.14 -30.90 -5.03
C ASP A 679 1.43 -30.04 -5.06
N GLY A 680 1.83 -29.56 -6.25
CA GLY A 680 2.94 -28.62 -6.42
C GLY A 680 4.34 -29.23 -6.47
N ARG A 681 4.47 -30.58 -6.52
CA ARG A 681 5.76 -31.26 -6.61
C ARG A 681 6.29 -31.21 -8.04
N PHE A 682 7.50 -30.69 -8.25
CA PHE A 682 8.20 -30.72 -9.54
C PHE A 682 8.49 -32.16 -9.99
N VAL A 683 8.15 -32.49 -11.23
CA VAL A 683 8.29 -33.85 -11.80
C VAL A 683 9.07 -33.88 -13.11
N GLY A 684 9.46 -32.74 -13.67
CA GLY A 684 10.29 -32.68 -14.86
C GLY A 684 9.97 -31.49 -15.77
N THR A 685 10.62 -31.43 -16.92
CA THR A 685 10.42 -30.40 -17.94
C THR A 685 9.83 -30.96 -19.24
N ASP A 686 9.71 -32.28 -19.34
CA ASP A 686 9.23 -32.98 -20.53
C ASP A 686 8.03 -33.85 -20.20
N MET A 687 6.85 -33.35 -20.54
CA MET A 687 5.56 -34.04 -20.38
C MET A 687 5.55 -35.43 -21.04
N SER A 688 6.30 -35.63 -22.14
CA SER A 688 6.28 -36.89 -22.87
C SER A 688 6.82 -38.05 -22.05
N LYS A 689 7.67 -37.79 -21.06
CA LYS A 689 8.34 -38.80 -20.20
C LYS A 689 7.58 -39.12 -18.91
N LEU A 690 6.47 -38.39 -18.62
CA LEU A 690 5.73 -38.57 -17.38
C LEU A 690 4.64 -39.66 -17.57
N PRO A 691 4.18 -40.32 -16.50
CA PRO A 691 3.00 -41.19 -16.54
C PRO A 691 1.74 -40.43 -16.98
N ARG A 692 0.68 -41.20 -17.40
CA ARG A 692 -0.64 -40.59 -17.64
C ARG A 692 -1.18 -40.01 -16.33
N GLY A 693 -1.61 -38.76 -16.37
CA GLY A 693 -2.11 -38.05 -15.19
C GLY A 693 -2.42 -36.59 -15.47
N ILE A 694 -2.85 -35.89 -14.43
CA ILE A 694 -3.09 -34.43 -14.49
C ILE A 694 -1.91 -33.74 -13.84
N TYR A 695 -1.34 -32.76 -14.53
CA TYR A 695 -0.17 -32.01 -14.13
C TYR A 695 -0.41 -30.50 -14.25
N VAL A 696 0.50 -29.70 -13.75
CA VAL A 696 0.55 -28.26 -13.95
C VAL A 696 1.82 -27.92 -14.73
N GLN A 697 1.66 -27.26 -15.89
CA GLN A 697 2.77 -26.78 -16.72
C GLN A 697 2.44 -25.38 -17.21
N GLY A 698 3.37 -24.42 -17.02
CA GLY A 698 3.13 -23.03 -17.38
C GLY A 698 1.91 -22.41 -16.66
N GLY A 699 1.66 -22.82 -15.41
CA GLY A 699 0.50 -22.37 -14.63
C GLY A 699 -0.85 -22.99 -15.02
N ARG A 700 -0.89 -23.94 -15.98
CA ARG A 700 -2.12 -24.56 -16.46
C ARG A 700 -2.19 -26.05 -16.10
N LYS A 701 -3.38 -26.54 -15.80
CA LYS A 701 -3.64 -27.98 -15.70
C LYS A 701 -3.54 -28.63 -17.09
N VAL A 702 -2.70 -29.64 -17.23
CA VAL A 702 -2.48 -30.39 -18.47
C VAL A 702 -2.75 -31.87 -18.19
N VAL A 703 -3.45 -32.52 -19.08
CA VAL A 703 -3.69 -33.96 -19.01
C VAL A 703 -2.76 -34.65 -19.98
N LYS A 704 -2.07 -35.70 -19.49
CA LYS A 704 -1.27 -36.58 -20.32
C LYS A 704 -1.93 -37.94 -20.45
#